data_d257a9a7151c06ffdbd93da88f8df664
#
_entry.id   d257a9a7151c06ffdbd93da88f8df664
#
_cell.length_a   1.000
_cell.length_b   1.000
_cell.length_c   1.000
_cell.angle_alpha   90.00
_cell.angle_beta   90.00
_cell.angle_gamma   90.00
#
_symmetry.space_group_name_H-M   'P 1'
#
loop_
_entity.id
_entity.type
_entity.pdbx_description
1 polymer ?
#
loop_
_entity_poly.entity_id
_entity_poly.type
_entity_poly.pdbx_seq_one_letter_code
_entity_poly.pdbx_strand_id
1 'polypeptide(L)'
;MIRMNFSFKNSLLGGALLLLLVLQSTVAKADDDKSKSKPKKETKYDRLFKDKKTETARSKFITVHKLDNKIYFELPRTLLKKQMMLGGVVNSTTDASTVTVGSTSSNPVLFYFDIQDSSVVMKTPNNVLFKENANSADLDNALSLNYRDGIWQGFNIMAYNNDSSAIVFDVTSLLGKPTNLISVMPTKNGNYSIKATPKPELSFIRGIKSFDTNVIVNNDFTYGVSTSLMSMPIGGERPTTVGVSYSVALVPESAMRPRIMDSRIGVNYSVRLGIPKEGAGTKRIFYSHRWNLVPKDKKAYAKGKLSQPVNPIRFYLDNTFPEAWKQPIREGVLEWNKAFEKIGFKNAIEVVDFPQKQGDFDPDNIQYSCIRYIPSGSSSAPKSDIYVNPNTGEIMAASMFIYSDVEKLLHKWRLIETGAVDPSVRSNRLSAAKFAEGLKMLVTKETGSMLGLLDNLGASATYSTDSLRNARFTNTMGLAPSVMDDVHYNYVAQPTDNGVRLAPTGLGMYDYFTIDWNYRYFDTDNVSINDEKNTLEAFVDKKVTNPRLRYYAERNAKWDPRLAAGALGNDMIASANLANKNYTIVENNLSKWIKNDEDTRIKDQLYLQISQNRYALFKQVLSNVGGMYLNNMKISAGVPQYQVVSKDLQRRSLLWCLQEAMSFKKYANRNFERKGYLSVSYYDQSLEFMGYDLMAARMRVAITSYLNPNSYTQKEYFDDIYNTLFKSVAEMRAPSQGERVLQRAFMSQAQSVVSKATGNGGSGGGSGSSMALKGDDLGATPGFGDPSQNLAPTVDITLADNSELYFYNCLLKLRTALEKCLKANLPLEARTHYEMMLFKINKTMEVKK
;
A
#
# COMPACT_ATOMS: atom_id res chain seq x y z
N MET A 1 -10.94 64.20 6.00
CA MET A 1 -10.88 65.31 5.01
C MET A 1 -10.78 64.63 3.66
N ILE A 2 -11.64 64.67 2.73
CA ILE A 2 -12.64 65.63 2.27
C ILE A 2 -13.83 64.83 1.76
N ARG A 3 -15.05 65.24 2.17
CA ARG A 3 -16.33 64.83 1.58
C ARG A 3 -16.51 65.58 0.26
N MET A 4 -17.23 64.94 -0.69
CA MET A 4 -18.22 65.71 -1.45
C MET A 4 -19.33 64.77 -1.95
N ASN A 5 -20.53 65.13 -1.48
CA ASN A 5 -21.88 64.74 -1.95
C ASN A 5 -22.27 65.50 -3.20
N PHE A 6 -23.21 64.99 -3.99
CA PHE A 6 -24.33 65.63 -4.57
C PHE A 6 -25.21 64.58 -5.25
N SER A 7 -26.37 64.23 -4.82
CA SER A 7 -27.71 64.81 -4.62
C SER A 7 -28.58 64.98 -5.89
N PHE A 8 -29.61 64.10 -5.90
CA PHE A 8 -31.04 64.26 -6.28
C PHE A 8 -31.49 65.20 -7.44
N LYS A 9 -32.40 64.64 -8.33
CA LYS A 9 -33.83 65.00 -8.39
C LYS A 9 -34.60 64.23 -9.47
N ASN A 10 -35.59 63.53 -9.04
CA ASN A 10 -37.05 63.48 -9.35
C ASN A 10 -37.61 64.09 -10.61
N SER A 11 -38.50 63.37 -11.32
CA SER A 11 -39.98 63.62 -11.50
C SER A 11 -40.51 62.56 -12.51
N LEU A 12 -41.42 61.74 -12.21
CA LEU A 12 -42.84 61.70 -11.94
C LEU A 12 -43.79 62.07 -13.09
N LEU A 13 -44.74 61.15 -13.34
CA LEU A 13 -46.05 61.18 -13.97
C LEU A 13 -46.03 61.14 -15.50
N GLY A 14 -46.86 60.32 -16.13
CA GLY A 14 -48.14 59.77 -15.89
C GLY A 14 -48.77 59.30 -17.17
N GLY A 15 -49.73 58.45 -17.08
CA GLY A 15 -50.83 58.39 -18.01
C GLY A 15 -51.16 57.03 -18.62
N ALA A 16 -52.03 56.32 -17.93
CA ALA A 16 -52.84 55.23 -18.50
C ALA A 16 -53.95 55.84 -19.38
N LEU A 17 -54.29 55.20 -20.48
CA LEU A 17 -55.68 55.09 -20.92
C LEU A 17 -55.90 53.99 -21.93
N LEU A 18 -56.86 53.14 -21.58
CA LEU A 18 -57.61 52.18 -22.44
C LEU A 18 -58.13 52.81 -23.71
N LEU A 19 -58.31 51.98 -24.74
CA LEU A 19 -59.67 51.82 -25.40
C LEU A 19 -59.73 50.57 -26.25
N LEU A 20 -60.79 49.83 -26.02
CA LEU A 20 -61.38 48.72 -26.81
C LEU A 20 -62.09 49.24 -28.08
N LEU A 21 -62.43 48.29 -28.91
CA LEU A 21 -63.42 48.24 -30.02
C LEU A 21 -62.76 48.18 -31.41
N VAL A 22 -63.11 47.32 -32.37
CA VAL A 22 -64.40 46.62 -32.75
C VAL A 22 -64.06 45.56 -33.76
N LEU A 23 -64.75 44.43 -33.70
CA LEU A 23 -64.88 43.39 -34.74
C LEU A 23 -65.39 43.96 -36.06
N GLN A 24 -64.78 43.53 -37.13
CA GLN A 24 -65.55 43.31 -38.41
C GLN A 24 -64.91 42.14 -39.18
N SER A 25 -65.71 41.15 -39.37
CA SER A 25 -65.55 39.95 -40.21
C SER A 25 -65.50 40.29 -41.70
N THR A 26 -64.47 39.84 -42.41
CA THR A 26 -64.59 39.56 -43.84
C THR A 26 -63.90 38.21 -44.11
N VAL A 27 -64.70 37.33 -44.63
CA VAL A 27 -64.40 36.06 -45.26
C VAL A 27 -63.63 36.32 -46.58
N ALA A 28 -62.36 35.80 -46.65
CA ALA A 28 -61.73 35.73 -47.97
C ALA A 28 -60.95 34.38 -48.00
N LYS A 29 -61.06 33.73 -49.06
CA LYS A 29 -60.69 32.43 -49.54
C LYS A 29 -59.29 31.99 -49.17
N ALA A 30 -59.19 30.66 -48.90
CA ALA A 30 -57.98 29.89 -48.76
C ALA A 30 -57.11 30.03 -50.03
N ASP A 31 -55.88 30.44 -49.82
CA ASP A 31 -54.74 30.16 -50.69
C ASP A 31 -53.69 29.45 -49.88
N ASP A 32 -53.24 28.30 -50.35
CA ASP A 32 -52.15 27.45 -49.84
C ASP A 32 -50.85 28.25 -49.75
N ASP A 33 -50.52 28.81 -48.60
CA ASP A 33 -49.20 29.36 -48.34
C ASP A 33 -48.46 28.51 -47.33
N LYS A 34 -47.52 27.72 -47.84
CA LYS A 34 -46.57 26.96 -47.05
C LYS A 34 -45.89 27.88 -46.10
N SER A 35 -46.30 27.85 -44.82
CA SER A 35 -45.59 28.52 -43.74
C SER A 35 -44.18 27.95 -43.63
N LYS A 36 -43.22 28.64 -44.24
CA LYS A 36 -41.82 28.45 -43.95
C LYS A 36 -41.62 28.76 -42.45
N SER A 37 -41.51 27.72 -41.63
CA SER A 37 -41.05 27.84 -40.25
C SER A 37 -39.75 28.65 -40.29
N LYS A 38 -39.71 29.79 -39.55
CA LYS A 38 -38.46 30.54 -39.38
C LYS A 38 -37.39 29.59 -38.94
N PRO A 39 -36.17 29.60 -39.50
CA PRO A 39 -35.10 28.69 -39.08
C PRO A 39 -34.87 28.89 -37.59
N LYS A 40 -34.99 27.80 -36.82
CA LYS A 40 -34.76 27.79 -35.37
C LYS A 40 -33.38 28.36 -35.14
N LYS A 41 -33.29 29.48 -34.42
CA LYS A 41 -32.00 30.15 -34.17
C LYS A 41 -31.03 29.17 -33.52
N GLU A 42 -29.94 28.87 -34.20
CA GLU A 42 -28.94 27.90 -33.77
C GLU A 42 -28.44 28.25 -32.36
N THR A 43 -28.57 27.31 -31.44
CA THR A 43 -28.16 27.49 -30.05
C THR A 43 -26.62 27.46 -29.86
N LYS A 44 -26.08 27.92 -28.74
CA LYS A 44 -24.66 27.76 -28.45
C LYS A 44 -24.26 26.27 -28.40
N TYR A 45 -25.20 25.41 -27.97
CA TYR A 45 -25.04 23.96 -27.95
C TYR A 45 -24.86 23.38 -29.36
N ASP A 46 -25.76 23.77 -30.26
CA ASP A 46 -25.68 23.32 -31.66
C ASP A 46 -24.36 23.76 -32.31
N ARG A 47 -23.93 25.00 -32.11
CA ARG A 47 -22.65 25.50 -32.63
C ARG A 47 -21.42 24.77 -32.09
N LEU A 48 -21.52 24.19 -30.89
CA LEU A 48 -20.41 23.46 -30.26
C LEU A 48 -20.23 22.09 -30.93
N PHE A 49 -21.31 21.38 -31.28
CA PHE A 49 -21.28 19.97 -31.71
C PHE A 49 -21.76 19.71 -33.13
N LYS A 50 -22.62 20.54 -33.69
CA LYS A 50 -23.20 20.37 -35.04
C LYS A 50 -22.10 20.35 -36.10
N ASP A 51 -22.28 19.45 -37.06
CA ASP A 51 -21.38 19.24 -38.20
C ASP A 51 -19.93 18.86 -37.82
N LYS A 52 -19.69 18.45 -36.57
CA LYS A 52 -18.39 18.00 -36.09
C LYS A 52 -18.42 16.49 -35.79
N LYS A 53 -17.31 15.81 -36.05
CA LYS A 53 -17.16 14.40 -35.72
C LYS A 53 -17.01 14.26 -34.19
N THR A 54 -18.15 14.16 -33.50
CA THR A 54 -18.23 14.04 -32.04
C THR A 54 -18.60 12.62 -31.65
N GLU A 55 -17.77 11.98 -30.82
CA GLU A 55 -18.10 10.74 -30.11
C GLU A 55 -18.89 11.13 -28.86
N THR A 56 -20.03 10.48 -28.62
CA THR A 56 -20.88 10.80 -27.45
C THR A 56 -21.29 9.54 -26.71
N ALA A 57 -20.98 9.49 -25.41
CA ALA A 57 -21.45 8.48 -24.48
C ALA A 57 -22.54 9.08 -23.57
N ARG A 58 -23.74 8.47 -23.55
CA ARG A 58 -24.91 8.95 -22.81
C ARG A 58 -25.32 7.98 -21.71
N SER A 59 -25.72 8.55 -20.57
CA SER A 59 -26.35 7.82 -19.48
C SER A 59 -27.27 8.76 -18.67
N LYS A 60 -27.89 8.25 -17.61
CA LYS A 60 -28.62 9.09 -16.64
C LYS A 60 -27.70 9.93 -15.74
N PHE A 61 -26.41 9.63 -15.68
CA PHE A 61 -25.44 10.33 -14.85
C PHE A 61 -24.91 11.58 -15.58
N ILE A 62 -23.92 11.45 -16.40
CA ILE A 62 -23.28 12.54 -17.16
C ILE A 62 -23.15 12.11 -18.61
N THR A 63 -23.63 12.93 -19.55
CA THR A 63 -23.30 12.72 -20.96
C THR A 63 -21.89 13.25 -21.23
N VAL A 64 -21.06 12.44 -21.86
CA VAL A 64 -19.68 12.80 -22.20
C VAL A 64 -19.55 12.92 -23.71
N HIS A 65 -18.98 14.02 -24.17
CA HIS A 65 -18.66 14.24 -25.56
C HIS A 65 -17.14 14.32 -25.75
N LYS A 66 -16.63 13.59 -26.74
CA LYS A 66 -15.25 13.71 -27.20
C LYS A 66 -15.26 14.34 -28.59
N LEU A 67 -14.62 15.48 -28.69
CA LEU A 67 -14.44 16.21 -29.94
C LEU A 67 -12.94 16.46 -30.12
N ASP A 68 -12.34 15.88 -31.14
CA ASP A 68 -10.89 15.85 -31.33
C ASP A 68 -10.17 15.29 -30.07
N ASN A 69 -9.20 16.02 -29.52
CA ASN A 69 -8.53 15.65 -28.27
C ASN A 69 -9.09 16.45 -27.07
N LYS A 70 -10.41 16.70 -27.04
CA LYS A 70 -11.10 17.41 -25.96
C LYS A 70 -12.27 16.61 -25.42
N ILE A 71 -12.52 16.76 -24.12
CA ILE A 71 -13.64 16.14 -23.40
C ILE A 71 -14.56 17.23 -22.86
N TYR A 72 -15.85 17.08 -23.17
CA TYR A 72 -16.90 17.94 -22.61
C TYR A 72 -17.85 17.10 -21.78
N PHE A 73 -18.17 17.60 -20.59
CA PHE A 73 -19.27 17.08 -19.78
C PHE A 73 -20.53 17.88 -20.10
N GLU A 74 -21.62 17.15 -20.31
CA GLU A 74 -22.99 17.66 -20.24
C GLU A 74 -23.52 17.16 -18.89
N LEU A 75 -23.39 18.01 -17.87
CA LEU A 75 -23.69 17.71 -16.47
C LEU A 75 -25.14 18.10 -16.16
N PRO A 76 -26.02 17.16 -15.80
CA PRO A 76 -27.36 17.48 -15.30
C PRO A 76 -27.30 18.40 -14.08
N ARG A 77 -28.14 19.45 -14.04
CA ARG A 77 -28.17 20.40 -12.91
C ARG A 77 -28.52 19.71 -11.60
N THR A 78 -29.23 18.60 -11.63
CA THR A 78 -29.57 17.78 -10.45
C THR A 78 -28.37 17.15 -9.78
N LEU A 79 -27.22 17.06 -10.47
CA LEU A 79 -25.96 16.54 -9.96
C LEU A 79 -25.07 17.63 -9.35
N LEU A 80 -25.45 18.90 -9.43
CA LEU A 80 -24.74 19.97 -8.71
C LEU A 80 -24.79 19.71 -7.22
N LYS A 81 -23.64 19.91 -6.54
CA LYS A 81 -23.43 19.66 -5.12
C LYS A 81 -23.55 18.18 -4.69
N LYS A 82 -23.79 17.24 -5.62
CA LYS A 82 -23.69 15.81 -5.32
C LYS A 82 -22.21 15.39 -5.29
N GLN A 83 -21.85 14.65 -4.27
CA GLN A 83 -20.47 14.18 -4.11
C GLN A 83 -20.13 13.12 -5.15
N MET A 84 -18.92 13.24 -5.69
CA MET A 84 -18.35 12.36 -6.69
C MET A 84 -16.93 11.98 -6.28
N MET A 85 -16.43 10.85 -6.75
CA MET A 85 -15.04 10.43 -6.60
C MET A 85 -14.35 10.41 -7.95
N LEU A 86 -13.12 10.92 -7.99
CA LEU A 86 -12.23 10.85 -9.13
C LEU A 86 -11.09 9.89 -8.79
N GLY A 87 -10.89 8.87 -9.62
CA GLY A 87 -9.81 7.90 -9.52
C GLY A 87 -9.20 7.58 -10.87
N GLY A 88 -8.05 6.93 -10.85
CA GLY A 88 -7.36 6.48 -12.05
C GLY A 88 -6.85 5.06 -11.89
N VAL A 89 -6.97 4.27 -12.95
CA VAL A 89 -6.48 2.89 -13.03
C VAL A 89 -5.66 2.72 -14.31
N VAL A 90 -4.52 2.06 -14.19
CA VAL A 90 -3.71 1.67 -15.35
C VAL A 90 -4.39 0.52 -16.08
N ASN A 91 -4.76 0.72 -17.36
CA ASN A 91 -5.38 -0.30 -18.19
C ASN A 91 -4.43 -0.93 -19.21
N SER A 92 -3.30 -0.26 -19.52
CA SER A 92 -2.26 -0.77 -20.39
C SER A 92 -0.92 -0.06 -20.14
N THR A 93 0.19 -0.65 -20.54
CA THR A 93 1.51 -0.06 -20.41
C THR A 93 2.48 -0.60 -21.45
N THR A 94 3.42 0.21 -21.87
CA THR A 94 4.57 -0.23 -22.70
C THR A 94 5.73 -0.76 -21.85
N ASP A 95 5.71 -0.53 -20.54
CA ASP A 95 6.74 -0.99 -19.60
C ASP A 95 6.12 -1.49 -18.28
N ALA A 96 5.78 -2.77 -18.24
CA ALA A 96 5.24 -3.43 -17.06
C ALA A 96 6.23 -3.54 -15.89
N SER A 97 7.53 -3.31 -16.13
CA SER A 97 8.53 -3.28 -15.07
C SER A 97 8.50 -1.98 -14.25
N THR A 98 8.04 -0.90 -14.87
CA THR A 98 7.90 0.41 -14.22
C THR A 98 6.51 0.59 -13.61
N VAL A 99 5.46 0.29 -14.39
CA VAL A 99 4.07 0.43 -13.94
C VAL A 99 3.24 -0.78 -14.40
N THR A 100 2.46 -1.33 -13.50
CA THR A 100 1.70 -2.56 -13.73
C THR A 100 0.23 -2.25 -14.04
N VAL A 101 -0.36 -2.96 -15.00
CA VAL A 101 -1.81 -2.89 -15.26
C VAL A 101 -2.59 -3.24 -14.00
N GLY A 102 -3.64 -2.50 -13.71
CA GLY A 102 -4.41 -2.59 -12.47
C GLY A 102 -3.84 -1.75 -11.32
N SER A 103 -2.68 -1.09 -11.50
CA SER A 103 -2.23 -0.10 -10.51
C SER A 103 -3.18 1.09 -10.51
N THR A 104 -3.56 1.53 -9.31
CA THR A 104 -4.47 2.66 -9.11
C THR A 104 -3.70 3.92 -8.70
N SER A 105 -4.34 5.06 -8.89
CA SER A 105 -3.87 6.30 -8.27
C SER A 105 -3.96 6.16 -6.74
N SER A 106 -3.02 6.80 -6.02
CA SER A 106 -3.17 6.94 -4.58
C SER A 106 -4.51 7.62 -4.28
N ASN A 107 -5.27 7.15 -3.36
CA ASN A 107 -6.56 7.64 -2.86
C ASN A 107 -7.46 8.40 -3.85
N PRO A 108 -8.67 7.92 -4.13
CA PRO A 108 -9.64 8.66 -4.93
C PRO A 108 -9.91 10.04 -4.33
N VAL A 109 -10.01 11.05 -5.19
CA VAL A 109 -10.32 12.43 -4.80
C VAL A 109 -11.82 12.61 -4.69
N LEU A 110 -12.30 12.95 -3.50
CA LEU A 110 -13.70 13.30 -3.28
C LEU A 110 -13.93 14.75 -3.66
N PHE A 111 -14.94 15.00 -4.47
CA PHE A 111 -15.29 16.34 -4.95
C PHE A 111 -16.78 16.47 -5.28
N TYR A 112 -17.20 17.69 -5.61
CA TYR A 112 -18.48 17.97 -6.23
C TYR A 112 -18.37 19.18 -7.17
N PHE A 113 -19.30 19.28 -8.14
CA PHE A 113 -19.42 20.45 -8.98
C PHE A 113 -20.42 21.45 -8.39
N ASP A 114 -20.08 22.74 -8.47
CA ASP A 114 -20.94 23.84 -8.09
C ASP A 114 -20.86 24.95 -9.15
N ILE A 115 -21.79 25.88 -9.15
CA ILE A 115 -21.72 27.07 -10.01
C ILE A 115 -21.26 28.23 -9.17
N GLN A 116 -20.27 28.96 -9.69
CA GLN A 116 -19.84 30.24 -9.16
C GLN A 116 -19.73 31.23 -10.31
N ASP A 117 -20.57 32.26 -10.26
CA ASP A 117 -20.74 33.22 -11.35
C ASP A 117 -21.09 32.52 -12.69
N SER A 118 -20.24 32.64 -13.69
CA SER A 118 -20.39 32.04 -15.01
C SER A 118 -19.56 30.77 -15.22
N SER A 119 -19.05 30.17 -14.12
CA SER A 119 -18.18 29.00 -14.17
C SER A 119 -18.75 27.85 -13.39
N VAL A 120 -18.48 26.62 -13.85
CA VAL A 120 -18.58 25.41 -13.04
C VAL A 120 -17.27 25.26 -12.26
N VAL A 121 -17.36 25.11 -10.95
CA VAL A 121 -16.18 24.92 -10.09
C VAL A 121 -16.21 23.53 -9.49
N MET A 122 -15.06 22.85 -9.53
CA MET A 122 -14.80 21.61 -8.82
C MET A 122 -14.34 21.94 -7.41
N LYS A 123 -15.13 21.54 -6.41
CA LYS A 123 -14.84 21.77 -5.00
C LYS A 123 -14.57 20.47 -4.28
N THR A 124 -13.56 20.46 -3.43
CA THR A 124 -13.31 19.36 -2.49
C THR A 124 -14.09 19.64 -1.21
N PRO A 125 -15.04 18.78 -0.84
CA PRO A 125 -15.76 18.95 0.41
C PRO A 125 -14.81 18.79 1.57
N ASN A 126 -14.97 19.65 2.56
CA ASN A 126 -14.29 19.46 3.83
C ASN A 126 -14.97 18.35 4.63
N ASN A 127 -14.69 17.12 4.26
CA ASN A 127 -15.29 15.90 4.85
C ASN A 127 -14.83 15.62 6.27
N VAL A 128 -14.12 16.55 6.86
CA VAL A 128 -13.52 16.33 8.16
C VAL A 128 -14.54 16.48 9.29
N LEU A 129 -15.73 17.06 9.02
CA LEU A 129 -16.65 17.46 10.07
C LEU A 129 -17.81 16.46 10.28
N PHE A 130 -17.74 15.76 11.40
CA PHE A 130 -18.90 15.14 12.04
C PHE A 130 -19.34 15.98 13.24
N LYS A 131 -20.62 16.37 13.29
CA LYS A 131 -21.21 17.11 14.41
C LYS A 131 -22.06 16.18 15.23
N GLU A 132 -21.76 16.05 16.52
CA GLU A 132 -22.65 15.34 17.45
C GLU A 132 -23.96 16.10 17.71
N ASN A 133 -23.98 17.42 17.45
CA ASN A 133 -25.17 18.28 17.46
C ASN A 133 -25.49 18.79 16.06
N ALA A 134 -26.46 18.20 15.39
CA ALA A 134 -26.80 18.51 14.01
C ALA A 134 -27.45 19.90 13.78
N ASN A 135 -27.87 20.65 14.81
CA ASN A 135 -28.81 21.74 14.66
C ASN A 135 -28.34 23.12 15.18
N SER A 136 -27.03 23.40 15.22
CA SER A 136 -26.55 24.74 15.59
C SER A 136 -26.06 25.50 14.37
N ALA A 137 -26.89 26.41 13.85
CA ALA A 137 -26.52 27.34 12.77
C ALA A 137 -25.30 28.18 13.15
N ASP A 138 -25.14 28.53 14.40
CA ASP A 138 -24.01 29.30 14.91
C ASP A 138 -22.70 28.50 14.85
N LEU A 139 -22.76 27.20 15.15
CA LEU A 139 -21.63 26.32 15.01
C LEU A 139 -21.26 26.15 13.54
N ASP A 140 -22.25 26.05 12.64
CA ASP A 140 -21.99 25.96 11.19
C ASP A 140 -21.30 27.20 10.65
N ASN A 141 -21.73 28.38 11.10
CA ASN A 141 -21.09 29.65 10.75
C ASN A 141 -19.64 29.70 11.28
N ALA A 142 -19.42 29.32 12.52
CA ALA A 142 -18.09 29.30 13.12
C ALA A 142 -17.14 28.31 12.39
N LEU A 143 -17.65 27.12 12.04
CA LEU A 143 -16.90 26.11 11.29
C LEU A 143 -16.57 26.57 9.88
N SER A 144 -17.48 27.31 9.24
CA SER A 144 -17.26 27.84 7.89
C SER A 144 -16.05 28.79 7.79
N LEU A 145 -15.59 29.34 8.89
CA LEU A 145 -14.41 30.21 8.92
C LEU A 145 -13.10 29.48 8.70
N ASN A 146 -12.97 28.26 9.29
CA ASN A 146 -11.72 27.48 9.23
C ASN A 146 -11.82 26.24 8.35
N TYR A 147 -13.05 25.80 8.01
CA TYR A 147 -13.31 24.53 7.32
C TYR A 147 -14.19 24.74 6.09
N ARG A 148 -13.74 25.60 5.17
CA ARG A 148 -14.40 25.83 3.89
C ARG A 148 -14.03 24.77 2.89
N ASP A 149 -14.94 24.47 1.95
CA ASP A 149 -14.65 23.61 0.82
C ASP A 149 -13.61 24.26 -0.09
N GLY A 150 -12.57 23.50 -0.42
CA GLY A 150 -11.50 23.97 -1.29
C GLY A 150 -11.92 23.99 -2.75
N ILE A 151 -11.57 25.04 -3.50
CA ILE A 151 -11.75 25.07 -4.96
C ILE A 151 -10.49 24.52 -5.60
N TRP A 152 -10.64 23.41 -6.34
CA TRP A 152 -9.55 22.81 -7.07
C TRP A 152 -9.37 23.41 -8.45
N GLN A 153 -10.47 23.56 -9.19
CA GLN A 153 -10.44 24.00 -10.57
C GLN A 153 -11.77 24.64 -10.98
N GLY A 154 -11.70 25.63 -11.86
CA GLY A 154 -12.85 26.24 -12.53
C GLY A 154 -12.90 25.86 -14.00
N PHE A 155 -14.11 25.76 -14.55
CA PHE A 155 -14.39 25.43 -15.94
C PHE A 155 -15.40 26.45 -16.49
N ASN A 156 -15.11 27.05 -17.63
CA ASN A 156 -16.03 27.97 -18.28
C ASN A 156 -17.27 27.24 -18.80
N ILE A 157 -18.45 27.78 -18.54
CA ILE A 157 -19.70 27.27 -19.14
C ILE A 157 -19.69 27.59 -20.63
N MET A 158 -19.65 26.55 -21.45
CA MET A 158 -19.63 26.67 -22.92
C MET A 158 -21.03 26.83 -23.49
N ALA A 159 -21.97 26.05 -22.99
CA ALA A 159 -23.37 26.05 -23.39
C ALA A 159 -24.26 25.46 -22.28
N TYR A 160 -25.56 25.63 -22.46
CA TYR A 160 -26.58 24.79 -21.84
C TYR A 160 -27.16 23.87 -22.92
N ASN A 161 -27.62 22.67 -22.59
CA ASN A 161 -28.33 21.84 -23.52
C ASN A 161 -29.68 22.48 -23.95
N ASN A 162 -30.37 21.91 -24.92
CA ASN A 162 -31.50 22.56 -25.59
C ASN A 162 -32.69 22.86 -24.65
N ASP A 163 -32.85 22.10 -23.54
CA ASP A 163 -33.89 22.30 -22.52
C ASP A 163 -33.35 22.99 -21.26
N SER A 164 -32.08 23.37 -21.25
CA SER A 164 -31.39 23.98 -20.10
C SER A 164 -31.32 23.11 -18.83
N SER A 165 -31.56 21.81 -18.92
CA SER A 165 -31.51 20.86 -17.82
C SER A 165 -30.07 20.46 -17.45
N ALA A 166 -29.11 20.65 -18.37
CA ALA A 166 -27.71 20.31 -18.19
C ALA A 166 -26.77 21.44 -18.64
N ILE A 167 -25.58 21.45 -18.07
CA ILE A 167 -24.51 22.44 -18.29
C ILE A 167 -23.38 21.76 -19.07
N VAL A 168 -22.92 22.39 -20.14
CA VAL A 168 -21.81 21.89 -20.96
C VAL A 168 -20.55 22.69 -20.67
N PHE A 169 -19.45 21.99 -20.32
CA PHE A 169 -18.15 22.60 -20.05
C PHE A 169 -17.00 21.66 -20.43
N ASP A 170 -15.83 22.23 -20.73
CA ASP A 170 -14.61 21.50 -21.13
C ASP A 170 -13.86 20.99 -19.89
N VAL A 171 -13.75 19.66 -19.75
CA VAL A 171 -13.01 18.97 -18.65
C VAL A 171 -11.70 18.34 -19.10
N THR A 172 -11.19 18.71 -20.26
CA THR A 172 -9.95 18.14 -20.83
C THR A 172 -8.76 18.30 -19.90
N SER A 173 -8.65 19.44 -19.22
CA SER A 173 -7.56 19.69 -18.27
C SER A 173 -7.56 18.76 -17.05
N LEU A 174 -8.74 18.23 -16.68
CA LEU A 174 -8.90 17.30 -15.55
C LEU A 174 -8.77 15.84 -16.00
N LEU A 175 -9.42 15.46 -17.11
CA LEU A 175 -9.59 14.05 -17.49
C LEU A 175 -8.84 13.64 -18.75
N GLY A 176 -8.37 14.57 -19.57
CA GLY A 176 -7.67 14.30 -20.83
C GLY A 176 -6.16 14.56 -20.79
N LYS A 177 -5.61 14.89 -19.63
CA LYS A 177 -4.18 15.16 -19.46
C LYS A 177 -3.63 14.51 -18.20
N PRO A 178 -2.32 14.15 -18.17
CA PRO A 178 -1.67 13.74 -16.95
C PRO A 178 -1.80 14.81 -15.85
N THR A 179 -2.25 14.44 -14.69
CA THR A 179 -2.39 15.34 -13.53
C THR A 179 -1.74 14.76 -12.29
N ASN A 180 -1.18 15.63 -11.44
CA ASN A 180 -0.64 15.22 -10.15
C ASN A 180 -1.74 14.87 -9.13
N LEU A 181 -2.99 15.26 -9.41
CA LEU A 181 -4.14 15.00 -8.54
C LEU A 181 -4.43 13.52 -8.40
N ILE A 182 -4.30 12.77 -9.49
CA ILE A 182 -4.58 11.33 -9.57
C ILE A 182 -3.48 10.61 -10.39
N SER A 183 -2.21 10.87 -10.04
CA SER A 183 -1.10 10.21 -10.73
C SER A 183 -1.11 8.70 -10.47
N VAL A 184 -1.01 7.92 -11.55
CA VAL A 184 -0.84 6.46 -11.50
C VAL A 184 0.63 6.03 -11.57
N MET A 185 1.55 7.00 -11.80
CA MET A 185 2.98 6.70 -11.91
C MET A 185 3.60 6.52 -10.52
N PRO A 186 4.28 5.40 -10.29
CA PRO A 186 4.98 5.17 -9.05
C PRO A 186 6.19 6.11 -8.93
N THR A 187 6.51 6.52 -7.71
CA THR A 187 7.73 7.29 -7.41
C THR A 187 8.90 6.41 -6.98
N LYS A 188 8.63 5.15 -6.67
CA LYS A 188 9.61 4.15 -6.25
C LYS A 188 9.22 2.76 -6.76
N ASN A 189 10.23 1.92 -6.99
CA ASN A 189 10.09 0.48 -7.22
C ASN A 189 11.23 -0.24 -6.49
N GLY A 190 10.94 -0.82 -5.34
CA GLY A 190 11.95 -1.34 -4.41
C GLY A 190 12.93 -0.24 -3.99
N ASN A 191 14.22 -0.46 -4.23
CA ASN A 191 15.30 0.50 -3.92
C ASN A 191 15.51 1.57 -4.99
N TYR A 192 14.77 1.48 -6.10
CA TYR A 192 14.89 2.43 -7.20
C TYR A 192 13.91 3.59 -7.02
N SER A 193 14.41 4.80 -7.20
CA SER A 193 13.55 5.99 -7.33
C SER A 193 13.19 6.19 -8.80
N ILE A 194 11.91 6.46 -9.06
CA ILE A 194 11.35 6.67 -10.39
C ILE A 194 10.94 8.13 -10.51
N LYS A 195 11.45 8.80 -11.55
CA LYS A 195 10.99 10.12 -11.95
C LYS A 195 10.26 9.99 -13.29
N ALA A 196 8.96 10.29 -13.30
CA ALA A 196 8.13 10.30 -14.50
C ALA A 196 7.76 11.74 -14.86
N THR A 197 8.25 12.22 -16.01
CA THR A 197 7.98 13.55 -16.52
C THR A 197 6.90 13.46 -17.60
N PRO A 198 5.71 14.05 -17.42
CA PRO A 198 4.65 14.00 -18.44
C PRO A 198 5.10 14.63 -19.78
N LYS A 199 4.64 14.02 -20.88
CA LYS A 199 4.81 14.53 -22.26
C LYS A 199 3.41 14.78 -22.84
N PRO A 200 2.79 15.92 -22.55
CA PRO A 200 1.40 16.19 -22.96
C PRO A 200 1.18 16.15 -24.47
N GLU A 201 2.19 16.52 -25.26
CA GLU A 201 2.19 16.50 -26.71
C GLU A 201 2.15 15.07 -27.29
N LEU A 202 2.51 14.06 -26.50
CA LEU A 202 2.46 12.65 -26.85
C LEU A 202 1.33 11.92 -26.07
N SER A 203 0.34 12.65 -25.59
CA SER A 203 -0.76 12.11 -24.79
C SER A 203 -2.09 12.33 -25.49
N PHE A 204 -2.91 11.27 -25.58
CA PHE A 204 -4.13 11.25 -26.39
C PHE A 204 -5.30 10.64 -25.62
N ILE A 205 -6.50 11.14 -25.89
CA ILE A 205 -7.76 10.57 -25.41
C ILE A 205 -8.18 9.44 -26.36
N ARG A 206 -8.21 8.19 -25.84
CA ARG A 206 -8.58 7.01 -26.64
C ARG A 206 -10.08 6.82 -26.78
N GLY A 207 -10.84 7.02 -25.72
CA GLY A 207 -12.27 6.79 -25.76
C GLY A 207 -12.97 7.23 -24.49
N ILE A 208 -14.28 7.21 -24.54
CA ILE A 208 -15.17 7.60 -23.45
C ILE A 208 -16.24 6.55 -23.22
N LYS A 209 -16.64 6.36 -21.94
CA LYS A 209 -17.79 5.54 -21.54
C LYS A 209 -18.62 6.30 -20.52
N SER A 210 -19.93 6.11 -20.54
CA SER A 210 -20.84 6.69 -19.54
C SER A 210 -21.83 5.63 -19.09
N PHE A 211 -21.96 5.49 -17.77
CA PHE A 211 -22.85 4.57 -17.08
C PHE A 211 -23.75 5.36 -16.11
N ASP A 212 -24.78 4.74 -15.57
CA ASP A 212 -25.75 5.41 -14.71
C ASP A 212 -25.17 5.97 -13.40
N THR A 213 -23.97 5.56 -13.00
CA THR A 213 -23.31 6.00 -11.76
C THR A 213 -21.86 6.42 -11.93
N ASN A 214 -21.27 6.21 -13.11
CA ASN A 214 -19.90 6.64 -13.38
C ASN A 214 -19.65 6.92 -14.87
N VAL A 215 -18.65 7.73 -15.11
CA VAL A 215 -18.08 7.96 -16.44
C VAL A 215 -16.61 7.60 -16.46
N ILE A 216 -16.12 7.15 -17.61
CA ILE A 216 -14.72 6.77 -17.81
C ILE A 216 -14.17 7.50 -19.02
N VAL A 217 -12.99 8.06 -18.87
CA VAL A 217 -12.16 8.60 -19.95
C VAL A 217 -10.89 7.78 -20.04
N ASN A 218 -10.72 7.07 -21.15
CA ASN A 218 -9.55 6.27 -21.44
C ASN A 218 -8.51 7.11 -22.17
N ASN A 219 -7.29 7.14 -21.66
CA ASN A 219 -6.20 7.95 -22.18
C ASN A 219 -4.97 7.09 -22.43
N ASP A 220 -4.13 7.52 -23.38
CA ASP A 220 -2.73 7.12 -23.50
C ASP A 220 -1.88 8.31 -23.04
N PHE A 221 -1.23 8.19 -21.88
CA PHE A 221 -0.32 9.19 -21.36
C PHE A 221 1.11 8.76 -21.54
N THR A 222 1.91 9.58 -22.16
CA THR A 222 3.34 9.32 -22.33
C THR A 222 4.16 10.12 -21.34
N TYR A 223 5.12 9.43 -20.71
CA TYR A 223 6.06 9.99 -19.74
C TYR A 223 7.49 9.72 -20.18
N GLY A 224 8.39 10.68 -19.93
CA GLY A 224 9.81 10.42 -19.90
C GLY A 224 10.18 9.85 -18.53
N VAL A 225 10.56 8.57 -18.48
CA VAL A 225 10.86 7.86 -17.23
C VAL A 225 12.36 7.73 -17.02
N SER A 226 12.83 8.22 -15.88
CA SER A 226 14.22 8.06 -15.41
C SER A 226 14.24 7.30 -14.11
N THR A 227 15.22 6.40 -13.97
CA THR A 227 15.39 5.57 -12.77
C THR A 227 16.72 5.90 -12.10
N SER A 228 16.75 5.92 -10.78
CA SER A 228 17.98 6.11 -10.00
C SER A 228 18.02 5.15 -8.81
N LEU A 229 19.25 4.73 -8.45
CA LEU A 229 19.54 3.95 -7.24
C LEU A 229 20.46 4.78 -6.35
N MET A 230 20.07 5.01 -5.10
CA MET A 230 20.82 5.87 -4.16
C MET A 230 21.20 7.24 -4.75
N SER A 231 20.26 7.86 -5.47
CA SER A 231 20.44 9.13 -6.20
C SER A 231 21.38 9.08 -7.41
N MET A 232 21.91 7.92 -7.76
CA MET A 232 22.70 7.74 -8.99
C MET A 232 21.77 7.34 -10.14
N PRO A 233 21.79 8.07 -11.28
CA PRO A 233 20.99 7.71 -12.44
C PRO A 233 21.38 6.33 -13.00
N ILE A 234 20.38 5.54 -13.38
CA ILE A 234 20.56 4.24 -14.04
C ILE A 234 19.98 4.33 -15.44
N GLY A 235 20.85 4.40 -16.43
CA GLY A 235 20.45 4.58 -17.81
C GLY A 235 19.93 5.99 -18.13
N GLY A 236 19.44 6.18 -19.37
CA GLY A 236 18.82 7.43 -19.82
C GLY A 236 17.31 7.48 -19.58
N GLU A 237 16.71 8.65 -19.85
CA GLU A 237 15.25 8.80 -19.90
C GLU A 237 14.68 7.90 -21.01
N ARG A 238 13.62 7.13 -20.70
CA ARG A 238 12.90 6.28 -21.65
C ARG A 238 11.46 6.74 -21.79
N PRO A 239 10.92 6.82 -23.01
CA PRO A 239 9.51 7.08 -23.22
C PRO A 239 8.70 5.87 -22.76
N THR A 240 7.75 6.09 -21.85
CA THR A 240 6.82 5.06 -21.37
C THR A 240 5.40 5.58 -21.59
N THR A 241 4.62 4.88 -22.43
CA THR A 241 3.21 5.19 -22.62
C THR A 241 2.38 4.28 -21.73
N VAL A 242 1.48 4.89 -20.98
CA VAL A 242 0.60 4.23 -20.02
C VAL A 242 -0.85 4.54 -20.40
N GLY A 243 -1.62 3.49 -20.66
CA GLY A 243 -3.06 3.61 -20.78
C GLY A 243 -3.67 3.81 -19.40
N VAL A 244 -4.45 4.88 -19.23
CA VAL A 244 -5.06 5.24 -17.96
C VAL A 244 -6.56 5.45 -18.14
N SER A 245 -7.36 4.74 -17.37
CA SER A 245 -8.79 4.99 -17.23
C SER A 245 -9.02 5.93 -16.06
N TYR A 246 -9.38 7.18 -16.33
CA TYR A 246 -9.88 8.10 -15.32
C TYR A 246 -11.38 7.92 -15.16
N SER A 247 -11.82 7.68 -13.92
CA SER A 247 -13.22 7.46 -13.58
C SER A 247 -13.74 8.57 -12.66
N VAL A 248 -14.89 9.14 -13.03
CA VAL A 248 -15.70 9.98 -12.14
C VAL A 248 -16.93 9.17 -11.75
N ALA A 249 -17.06 8.86 -10.45
CA ALA A 249 -18.14 8.05 -9.92
C ALA A 249 -18.98 8.83 -8.94
N LEU A 250 -20.32 8.68 -9.02
CA LEU A 250 -21.24 9.25 -8.04
C LEU A 250 -21.06 8.53 -6.70
N VAL A 251 -20.93 9.30 -5.63
CA VAL A 251 -21.01 8.76 -4.27
C VAL A 251 -22.49 8.67 -3.89
N PRO A 252 -23.05 7.47 -3.75
CA PRO A 252 -24.47 7.32 -3.42
C PRO A 252 -24.72 7.80 -1.98
N GLU A 253 -25.92 8.28 -1.74
CA GLU A 253 -26.44 8.45 -0.38
C GLU A 253 -26.63 7.05 0.19
N SER A 254 -25.69 6.62 1.02
CA SER A 254 -25.71 5.27 1.59
C SER A 254 -26.60 5.21 2.82
N ALA A 255 -27.42 4.18 2.88
CA ALA A 255 -28.19 3.82 4.08
C ALA A 255 -27.33 3.08 5.13
N MET A 256 -26.06 2.73 4.81
CA MET A 256 -25.18 2.05 5.74
C MET A 256 -24.74 2.99 6.86
N ARG A 257 -25.04 2.60 8.10
CA ARG A 257 -24.52 3.30 9.27
C ARG A 257 -23.02 3.06 9.40
N PRO A 258 -22.19 4.12 9.56
CA PRO A 258 -20.75 3.95 9.77
C PRO A 258 -20.47 3.15 11.05
N ARG A 259 -19.39 2.37 11.05
CA ARG A 259 -18.87 1.67 12.23
C ARG A 259 -17.61 2.36 12.71
N ILE A 260 -17.63 2.78 13.99
CA ILE A 260 -16.45 3.40 14.60
C ILE A 260 -15.37 2.33 14.77
N MET A 261 -14.17 2.61 14.23
CA MET A 261 -13.05 1.69 14.23
C MET A 261 -12.44 1.52 15.62
N ASP A 262 -11.94 0.34 15.89
CA ASP A 262 -11.00 0.05 16.98
C ASP A 262 -9.61 -0.20 16.38
N SER A 263 -8.61 0.60 16.76
CA SER A 263 -7.24 0.53 16.21
C SER A 263 -6.54 -0.81 16.41
N ARG A 264 -7.07 -1.66 17.28
CA ARG A 264 -6.58 -3.02 17.57
C ARG A 264 -7.06 -4.07 16.57
N ILE A 265 -7.87 -3.66 15.60
CA ILE A 265 -8.39 -4.49 14.51
C ILE A 265 -7.79 -4.00 13.19
N GLY A 266 -7.25 -4.92 12.40
CA GLY A 266 -6.62 -4.64 11.10
C GLY A 266 -7.65 -4.51 9.99
N VAL A 267 -8.31 -3.37 9.91
CA VAL A 267 -9.23 -3.03 8.82
C VAL A 267 -8.90 -1.64 8.25
N ASN A 268 -9.17 -1.45 6.99
CA ASN A 268 -9.07 -0.14 6.33
C ASN A 268 -10.10 0.84 6.91
N TYR A 269 -9.82 2.14 6.81
CA TYR A 269 -10.65 3.17 7.41
C TYR A 269 -10.65 4.49 6.65
N SER A 270 -11.72 5.25 6.84
CA SER A 270 -11.83 6.67 6.49
C SER A 270 -11.75 7.53 7.75
N VAL A 271 -11.09 8.69 7.66
CA VAL A 271 -10.92 9.63 8.78
C VAL A 271 -11.98 10.73 8.70
N ARG A 272 -12.56 11.07 9.85
CA ARG A 272 -13.43 12.22 10.05
C ARG A 272 -12.93 13.05 11.24
N LEU A 273 -13.14 14.35 11.19
CA LEU A 273 -12.96 15.22 12.34
C LEU A 273 -14.31 15.40 13.02
N GLY A 274 -14.42 15.01 14.26
CA GLY A 274 -15.63 15.19 15.09
C GLY A 274 -15.49 16.40 15.98
N ILE A 275 -16.61 17.10 16.16
CA ILE A 275 -16.76 18.15 17.15
C ILE A 275 -17.75 17.63 18.19
N PRO A 276 -17.26 17.27 19.38
CA PRO A 276 -18.12 16.72 20.43
C PRO A 276 -19.08 17.79 20.97
N LYS A 277 -20.20 17.32 21.52
CA LYS A 277 -21.28 18.15 22.06
C LYS A 277 -20.82 19.06 23.21
N GLU A 278 -19.82 18.64 23.97
CA GLU A 278 -19.38 19.24 25.22
C GLU A 278 -18.17 20.18 25.07
N GLY A 279 -17.83 20.59 23.86
CA GLY A 279 -16.74 21.57 23.62
C GLY A 279 -15.34 21.10 23.94
N ALA A 280 -15.12 19.78 24.07
CA ALA A 280 -13.82 19.19 24.41
C ALA A 280 -12.77 19.20 23.28
N GLY A 281 -12.89 20.14 22.33
CA GLY A 281 -11.99 20.27 21.18
C GLY A 281 -12.34 19.33 20.03
N THR A 282 -11.54 19.35 18.97
CA THR A 282 -11.73 18.48 17.80
C THR A 282 -11.18 17.08 18.05
N LYS A 283 -11.87 16.05 17.55
CA LYS A 283 -11.57 14.63 17.76
C LYS A 283 -11.53 13.89 16.42
N ARG A 284 -10.49 13.11 16.14
CA ARG A 284 -10.48 12.21 14.99
C ARG A 284 -11.42 11.03 15.25
N ILE A 285 -12.27 10.75 14.28
CA ILE A 285 -13.16 9.59 14.26
C ILE A 285 -12.82 8.76 13.02
N PHE A 286 -12.71 7.46 13.19
CA PHE A 286 -12.32 6.55 12.14
C PHE A 286 -13.49 5.60 11.84
N TYR A 287 -13.86 5.50 10.55
CA TYR A 287 -14.91 4.61 10.11
C TYR A 287 -14.31 3.42 9.37
N SER A 288 -14.55 2.20 9.88
CA SER A 288 -14.05 0.98 9.25
C SER A 288 -14.66 0.77 7.87
N HIS A 289 -13.84 0.29 6.93
CA HIS A 289 -14.32 -0.09 5.61
C HIS A 289 -14.95 -1.47 5.65
N ARG A 290 -16.18 -1.60 5.11
CA ARG A 290 -16.91 -2.87 5.04
C ARG A 290 -18.02 -2.82 3.99
N TRP A 291 -18.40 -3.98 3.49
CA TRP A 291 -19.59 -4.13 2.66
C TRP A 291 -20.85 -3.98 3.51
N ASN A 292 -21.93 -3.48 2.91
CA ASN A 292 -23.21 -3.33 3.56
C ASN A 292 -23.98 -4.67 3.57
N LEU A 293 -23.81 -5.46 4.61
CA LEU A 293 -24.49 -6.74 4.78
C LEU A 293 -25.61 -6.61 5.81
N VAL A 294 -26.85 -6.72 5.33
CA VAL A 294 -28.08 -6.73 6.14
C VAL A 294 -28.73 -8.10 6.00
N PRO A 295 -29.04 -8.82 7.09
CA PRO A 295 -29.70 -10.12 6.98
C PRO A 295 -31.12 -9.98 6.41
N LYS A 296 -31.48 -10.81 5.44
CA LYS A 296 -32.81 -10.84 4.83
C LYS A 296 -33.89 -11.20 5.85
N ASP A 297 -33.58 -12.12 6.76
CA ASP A 297 -34.41 -12.46 7.90
C ASP A 297 -33.75 -12.04 9.21
N LYS A 298 -34.00 -10.78 9.61
CA LYS A 298 -33.47 -10.20 10.84
C LYS A 298 -33.92 -10.99 12.10
N LYS A 299 -35.15 -11.56 12.09
CA LYS A 299 -35.69 -12.33 13.24
C LYS A 299 -34.98 -13.68 13.39
N ALA A 300 -34.70 -14.37 12.27
CA ALA A 300 -33.93 -15.61 12.29
C ALA A 300 -32.48 -15.34 12.72
N TYR A 301 -31.85 -14.29 12.17
CA TYR A 301 -30.49 -13.89 12.53
C TYR A 301 -30.38 -13.59 14.03
N ALA A 302 -31.30 -12.83 14.61
CA ALA A 302 -31.29 -12.52 16.04
C ALA A 302 -31.44 -13.77 16.95
N LYS A 303 -32.00 -14.86 16.41
CA LYS A 303 -32.10 -16.18 17.08
C LYS A 303 -30.88 -17.08 16.80
N GLY A 304 -29.80 -16.55 16.21
CA GLY A 304 -28.61 -17.32 15.87
C GLY A 304 -28.74 -18.28 14.68
N LYS A 305 -29.83 -18.15 13.87
CA LYS A 305 -30.01 -18.93 12.66
C LYS A 305 -29.36 -18.23 11.47
N LEU A 306 -28.86 -19.01 10.51
CA LEU A 306 -28.26 -18.48 9.28
C LEU A 306 -29.32 -17.74 8.43
N SER A 307 -28.98 -16.56 7.97
CA SER A 307 -29.76 -15.74 7.03
C SER A 307 -28.91 -15.34 5.84
N GLN A 308 -29.47 -15.38 4.64
CA GLN A 308 -28.81 -14.75 3.50
C GLN A 308 -28.80 -13.23 3.69
N PRO A 309 -27.80 -12.50 3.19
CA PRO A 309 -27.86 -11.05 3.12
C PRO A 309 -28.92 -10.61 2.08
N VAL A 310 -29.47 -9.41 2.25
CA VAL A 310 -30.34 -8.77 1.25
C VAL A 310 -29.60 -8.61 -0.08
N ASN A 311 -28.34 -8.13 -0.01
CA ASN A 311 -27.46 -7.98 -1.15
C ASN A 311 -26.18 -8.74 -0.84
N PRO A 312 -25.91 -9.90 -1.46
CA PRO A 312 -24.65 -10.59 -1.31
C PRO A 312 -23.50 -9.82 -2.01
N ILE A 313 -22.30 -9.97 -1.50
CA ILE A 313 -21.07 -9.47 -2.14
C ILE A 313 -20.84 -10.33 -3.37
N ARG A 314 -20.99 -9.75 -4.56
CA ARG A 314 -20.91 -10.48 -5.82
C ARG A 314 -19.65 -10.10 -6.59
N PHE A 315 -18.83 -11.09 -6.93
CA PHE A 315 -17.67 -10.94 -7.79
C PHE A 315 -17.91 -11.59 -9.14
N TYR A 316 -17.54 -10.87 -10.20
CA TYR A 316 -17.63 -11.32 -11.58
C TYR A 316 -16.26 -11.85 -12.03
N LEU A 317 -16.21 -13.12 -12.43
CA LEU A 317 -14.98 -13.78 -12.87
C LEU A 317 -14.81 -13.65 -14.37
N ASP A 318 -13.68 -13.11 -14.80
CA ASP A 318 -13.34 -12.90 -16.21
C ASP A 318 -13.27 -14.23 -16.97
N ASN A 319 -13.98 -14.29 -18.11
CA ASN A 319 -14.05 -15.46 -18.98
C ASN A 319 -12.71 -15.79 -19.65
N THR A 320 -11.77 -14.82 -19.71
CA THR A 320 -10.45 -15.01 -20.34
C THR A 320 -9.45 -15.81 -19.51
N PHE A 321 -9.79 -16.09 -18.26
CA PHE A 321 -8.95 -16.99 -17.44
C PHE A 321 -8.82 -18.38 -18.06
N PRO A 322 -7.61 -19.01 -18.03
CA PRO A 322 -7.48 -20.43 -18.32
C PRO A 322 -8.45 -21.25 -17.47
N GLU A 323 -9.09 -22.25 -18.07
CA GLU A 323 -10.17 -23.00 -17.40
C GLU A 323 -9.72 -23.63 -16.08
N ALA A 324 -8.49 -24.17 -16.04
CA ALA A 324 -7.92 -24.77 -14.84
C ALA A 324 -7.70 -23.79 -13.67
N TRP A 325 -7.75 -22.45 -13.94
CA TRP A 325 -7.56 -21.44 -12.90
C TRP A 325 -8.89 -21.03 -12.25
N LYS A 326 -10.01 -21.17 -12.95
CA LYS A 326 -11.32 -20.66 -12.51
C LYS A 326 -11.76 -21.29 -11.20
N GLN A 327 -11.62 -22.61 -11.06
CA GLN A 327 -12.04 -23.30 -9.84
C GLN A 327 -11.23 -22.90 -8.60
N PRO A 328 -9.87 -22.89 -8.61
CA PRO A 328 -9.09 -22.39 -7.47
C PRO A 328 -9.40 -20.93 -7.12
N ILE A 329 -9.66 -20.06 -8.11
CA ILE A 329 -10.04 -18.68 -7.87
C ILE A 329 -11.39 -18.62 -7.13
N ARG A 330 -12.40 -19.35 -7.62
CA ARG A 330 -13.72 -19.42 -6.93
C ARG A 330 -13.59 -19.91 -5.50
N GLU A 331 -12.84 -20.97 -5.29
CA GLU A 331 -12.62 -21.54 -3.97
C GLU A 331 -11.89 -20.57 -3.03
N GLY A 332 -10.91 -19.81 -3.55
CA GLY A 332 -10.19 -18.81 -2.78
C GLY A 332 -11.10 -17.66 -2.30
N VAL A 333 -11.98 -17.17 -3.19
CA VAL A 333 -12.95 -16.12 -2.85
C VAL A 333 -14.01 -16.64 -1.87
N LEU A 334 -14.56 -17.82 -2.14
CA LEU A 334 -15.65 -18.40 -1.35
C LEU A 334 -15.19 -18.95 0.01
N GLU A 335 -13.88 -19.08 0.25
CA GLU A 335 -13.33 -19.52 1.54
C GLU A 335 -13.81 -18.63 2.69
N TRP A 336 -14.00 -17.33 2.44
CA TRP A 336 -14.48 -16.36 3.42
C TRP A 336 -15.93 -16.58 3.86
N ASN A 337 -16.76 -17.28 3.09
CA ASN A 337 -18.11 -17.64 3.53
C ASN A 337 -18.10 -18.43 4.84
N LYS A 338 -17.03 -19.19 5.11
CA LYS A 338 -16.88 -19.89 6.41
C LYS A 338 -16.84 -18.93 7.59
N ALA A 339 -16.21 -17.75 7.42
CA ALA A 339 -16.17 -16.72 8.46
C ALA A 339 -17.53 -16.02 8.59
N PHE A 340 -18.20 -15.76 7.48
CA PHE A 340 -19.54 -15.16 7.48
C PHE A 340 -20.61 -16.09 8.08
N GLU A 341 -20.51 -17.39 7.86
CA GLU A 341 -21.41 -18.38 8.50
C GLU A 341 -21.25 -18.40 10.02
N LYS A 342 -20.04 -18.20 10.55
CA LYS A 342 -19.81 -18.08 12.00
C LYS A 342 -20.53 -16.91 12.64
N ILE A 343 -20.84 -15.88 11.87
CA ILE A 343 -21.54 -14.67 12.34
C ILE A 343 -22.99 -14.60 11.86
N GLY A 344 -23.53 -15.70 11.32
CA GLY A 344 -24.96 -15.84 10.99
C GLY A 344 -25.34 -15.54 9.54
N PHE A 345 -24.37 -15.27 8.62
CA PHE A 345 -24.68 -15.06 7.22
C PHE A 345 -24.42 -16.33 6.38
N LYS A 346 -25.40 -16.77 5.60
CA LYS A 346 -25.28 -17.83 4.62
C LYS A 346 -25.08 -17.21 3.23
N ASN A 347 -24.11 -17.71 2.47
CA ASN A 347 -23.81 -17.23 1.10
C ASN A 347 -23.62 -15.70 1.06
N ALA A 348 -22.78 -15.18 1.94
CA ALA A 348 -22.47 -13.74 2.00
C ALA A 348 -21.72 -13.28 0.74
N ILE A 349 -20.93 -14.18 0.14
CA ILE A 349 -20.13 -13.93 -1.07
C ILE A 349 -20.56 -14.88 -2.17
N GLU A 350 -20.70 -14.36 -3.38
CA GLU A 350 -20.99 -15.10 -4.61
C GLU A 350 -19.94 -14.81 -5.68
N VAL A 351 -19.64 -15.81 -6.50
CA VAL A 351 -18.79 -15.67 -7.67
C VAL A 351 -19.55 -16.14 -8.91
N VAL A 352 -19.72 -15.24 -9.86
CA VAL A 352 -20.41 -15.50 -11.13
C VAL A 352 -19.48 -15.21 -12.31
N ASP A 353 -19.67 -15.88 -13.44
CA ASP A 353 -18.88 -15.58 -14.64
C ASP A 353 -19.33 -14.26 -15.28
N PHE A 354 -18.46 -13.64 -16.07
CA PHE A 354 -18.86 -12.54 -16.94
C PHE A 354 -20.00 -13.00 -17.84
N PRO A 355 -21.07 -12.19 -18.02
CA PRO A 355 -22.15 -12.53 -18.92
C PRO A 355 -21.67 -12.80 -20.35
N GLN A 356 -22.15 -13.87 -20.98
CA GLN A 356 -21.76 -14.20 -22.36
C GLN A 356 -22.27 -13.17 -23.37
N LYS A 357 -23.42 -12.56 -23.10
CA LYS A 357 -23.96 -11.43 -23.88
C LYS A 357 -23.69 -10.17 -23.08
N GLN A 358 -22.87 -9.28 -23.63
CA GLN A 358 -22.40 -8.10 -22.92
C GLN A 358 -23.55 -7.20 -22.43
N GLY A 359 -24.69 -7.05 -23.15
CA GLY A 359 -25.78 -6.19 -22.70
C GLY A 359 -25.27 -4.88 -22.09
N ASP A 360 -25.71 -4.60 -20.88
CA ASP A 360 -25.27 -3.45 -20.07
C ASP A 360 -24.04 -3.74 -19.18
N PHE A 361 -23.47 -4.95 -19.24
CA PHE A 361 -22.30 -5.33 -18.45
C PHE A 361 -21.00 -4.78 -19.08
N ASP A 362 -20.26 -4.02 -18.31
CA ASP A 362 -18.90 -3.58 -18.66
C ASP A 362 -18.02 -3.69 -17.40
N PRO A 363 -16.87 -4.39 -17.47
CA PRO A 363 -15.99 -4.54 -16.31
C PRO A 363 -15.35 -3.22 -15.82
N ASP A 364 -15.44 -2.14 -16.59
CA ASP A 364 -15.03 -0.80 -16.17
C ASP A 364 -16.16 -0.04 -15.45
N ASN A 365 -17.40 -0.57 -15.44
CA ASN A 365 -18.47 -0.01 -14.63
C ASN A 365 -18.31 -0.42 -13.17
N ILE A 366 -18.14 0.56 -12.28
CA ILE A 366 -17.92 0.34 -10.83
C ILE A 366 -19.06 -0.39 -10.11
N GLN A 367 -20.20 -0.59 -10.75
CA GLN A 367 -21.29 -1.43 -10.20
C GLN A 367 -20.93 -2.92 -10.17
N TYR A 368 -19.89 -3.32 -10.92
CA TYR A 368 -19.47 -4.70 -11.04
C TYR A 368 -18.09 -4.89 -10.41
N SER A 369 -18.04 -5.64 -9.32
CA SER A 369 -16.78 -6.05 -8.70
C SER A 369 -16.17 -7.19 -9.50
N CYS A 370 -15.01 -6.99 -10.14
CA CYS A 370 -14.46 -7.90 -11.13
C CYS A 370 -13.14 -8.52 -10.70
N ILE A 371 -12.97 -9.82 -11.02
CA ILE A 371 -11.69 -10.53 -10.94
C ILE A 371 -11.20 -10.70 -12.37
N ARG A 372 -10.10 -10.01 -12.72
CA ARG A 372 -9.63 -9.83 -14.10
C ARG A 372 -8.32 -10.56 -14.36
N TYR A 373 -8.21 -11.18 -15.53
CA TYR A 373 -6.98 -11.80 -16.02
C TYR A 373 -6.12 -10.79 -16.76
N ILE A 374 -4.85 -10.69 -16.39
CA ILE A 374 -3.90 -9.78 -17.02
C ILE A 374 -2.71 -10.60 -17.58
N PRO A 375 -2.62 -10.76 -18.91
CA PRO A 375 -1.41 -11.27 -19.53
C PRO A 375 -0.24 -10.33 -19.22
N SER A 376 0.80 -10.84 -18.58
CA SER A 376 1.96 -10.03 -18.17
C SER A 376 3.21 -10.90 -18.10
N GLY A 377 4.34 -10.38 -18.57
CA GLY A 377 5.65 -10.99 -18.38
C GLY A 377 6.28 -10.73 -17.00
N SER A 378 5.55 -10.10 -16.09
CA SER A 378 6.01 -9.82 -14.72
C SER A 378 5.44 -10.84 -13.74
N SER A 379 6.33 -11.55 -13.00
CA SER A 379 5.94 -12.45 -11.91
C SER A 379 5.47 -11.65 -10.71
N SER A 380 4.19 -11.36 -10.64
CA SER A 380 3.57 -10.59 -9.56
C SER A 380 2.46 -11.40 -8.87
N ALA A 381 2.33 -11.20 -7.56
CA ALA A 381 1.15 -11.64 -6.82
C ALA A 381 -0.10 -10.89 -7.34
N PRO A 382 -1.29 -11.45 -7.16
CA PRO A 382 -2.53 -10.73 -7.41
C PRO A 382 -2.56 -9.38 -6.68
N LYS A 383 -3.31 -8.43 -7.21
CA LYS A 383 -3.53 -7.11 -6.59
C LYS A 383 -5.01 -6.80 -6.58
N SER A 384 -5.47 -6.18 -5.52
CA SER A 384 -6.85 -5.74 -5.40
C SER A 384 -6.94 -4.25 -5.07
N ASP A 385 -8.09 -3.66 -5.38
CA ASP A 385 -8.45 -2.29 -5.04
C ASP A 385 -9.92 -2.23 -4.64
N ILE A 386 -10.27 -1.29 -3.76
CA ILE A 386 -11.61 -1.08 -3.25
C ILE A 386 -12.05 0.38 -3.46
N TYR A 387 -13.30 0.56 -3.88
CA TYR A 387 -13.97 1.85 -3.94
C TYR A 387 -14.85 2.01 -2.72
N VAL A 388 -14.61 3.05 -1.93
CA VAL A 388 -15.25 3.25 -0.64
C VAL A 388 -15.99 4.58 -0.57
N ASN A 389 -17.22 4.57 -0.08
CA ASN A 389 -17.90 5.78 0.33
C ASN A 389 -17.25 6.34 1.61
N PRO A 390 -16.52 7.44 1.54
CA PRO A 390 -15.77 7.92 2.69
C PRO A 390 -16.66 8.45 3.82
N ASN A 391 -17.95 8.70 3.56
CA ASN A 391 -18.89 9.19 4.56
C ASN A 391 -19.36 8.11 5.53
N THR A 392 -19.32 6.85 5.10
CA THR A 392 -19.85 5.70 5.87
C THR A 392 -18.85 4.58 6.04
N GLY A 393 -17.76 4.55 5.24
CA GLY A 393 -16.87 3.42 5.14
C GLY A 393 -17.43 2.24 4.33
N GLU A 394 -18.56 2.44 3.61
CA GLU A 394 -19.15 1.40 2.77
C GLU A 394 -18.26 1.10 1.56
N ILE A 395 -17.87 -0.16 1.40
CA ILE A 395 -17.22 -0.63 0.19
C ILE A 395 -18.30 -0.76 -0.89
N MET A 396 -18.18 0.03 -1.95
CA MET A 396 -19.14 0.07 -3.06
C MET A 396 -18.78 -0.91 -4.17
N ALA A 397 -17.48 -1.11 -4.39
CA ALA A 397 -16.95 -2.04 -5.37
C ALA A 397 -15.53 -2.47 -5.00
N ALA A 398 -15.11 -3.61 -5.55
CA ALA A 398 -13.74 -4.08 -5.45
C ALA A 398 -13.31 -4.76 -6.75
N SER A 399 -12.03 -4.66 -7.10
CA SER A 399 -11.47 -5.35 -8.27
C SER A 399 -10.21 -6.10 -7.87
N MET A 400 -10.02 -7.30 -8.47
CA MET A 400 -8.78 -8.08 -8.33
C MET A 400 -8.17 -8.31 -9.70
N PHE A 401 -6.85 -8.14 -9.81
CA PHE A 401 -6.07 -8.39 -11.02
C PHE A 401 -5.12 -9.55 -10.78
N ILE A 402 -5.23 -10.61 -11.59
CA ILE A 402 -4.39 -11.81 -11.51
C ILE A 402 -3.55 -11.90 -12.78
N TYR A 403 -2.24 -11.92 -12.61
CA TYR A 403 -1.27 -11.88 -13.71
C TYR A 403 -0.91 -13.29 -14.20
N SER A 404 -0.69 -13.45 -15.52
CA SER A 404 -0.36 -14.77 -16.10
C SER A 404 0.88 -15.41 -15.48
N ASP A 405 1.89 -14.59 -15.11
CA ASP A 405 3.16 -15.09 -14.55
C ASP A 405 3.10 -15.40 -13.04
N VAL A 406 1.90 -15.36 -12.42
CA VAL A 406 1.70 -15.87 -11.05
C VAL A 406 2.11 -17.35 -10.92
N GLU A 407 2.02 -18.14 -12.01
CA GLU A 407 2.52 -19.53 -12.03
C GLU A 407 4.02 -19.59 -11.74
N LYS A 408 4.81 -18.72 -12.37
CA LYS A 408 6.27 -18.62 -12.13
C LYS A 408 6.58 -18.17 -10.70
N LEU A 409 5.79 -17.25 -10.17
CA LEU A 409 5.94 -16.78 -8.80
C LEU A 409 5.70 -17.90 -7.79
N LEU A 410 4.59 -18.62 -7.93
CA LEU A 410 4.22 -19.75 -7.07
C LEU A 410 5.23 -20.90 -7.18
N HIS A 411 5.69 -21.22 -8.40
CA HIS A 411 6.73 -22.20 -8.61
C HIS A 411 8.02 -21.82 -7.87
N LYS A 412 8.48 -20.59 -8.04
CA LYS A 412 9.68 -20.06 -7.40
C LYS A 412 9.60 -20.17 -5.86
N TRP A 413 8.52 -19.68 -5.25
CA TRP A 413 8.32 -19.75 -3.81
C TRP A 413 8.26 -21.22 -3.34
N ARG A 414 7.42 -22.02 -3.96
CA ARG A 414 7.20 -23.40 -3.54
C ARG A 414 8.46 -24.26 -3.62
N LEU A 415 9.21 -24.13 -4.71
CA LEU A 415 10.45 -24.89 -4.89
C LEU A 415 11.52 -24.47 -3.88
N ILE A 416 11.73 -23.16 -3.69
CA ILE A 416 12.78 -22.66 -2.80
C ILE A 416 12.45 -22.98 -1.34
N GLU A 417 11.22 -22.72 -0.91
CA GLU A 417 10.85 -22.83 0.49
C GLU A 417 10.56 -24.27 0.93
N THR A 418 10.12 -25.14 0.01
CA THR A 418 9.74 -26.52 0.36
C THR A 418 10.44 -27.62 -0.42
N GLY A 419 11.20 -27.32 -1.45
CA GLY A 419 11.84 -28.31 -2.31
C GLY A 419 12.80 -29.25 -1.57
N ALA A 420 13.38 -28.84 -0.44
CA ALA A 420 14.17 -29.72 0.41
C ALA A 420 13.33 -30.86 1.01
N VAL A 421 12.02 -30.60 1.27
CA VAL A 421 11.10 -31.52 1.97
C VAL A 421 10.14 -32.21 1.02
N ASP A 422 9.65 -31.47 -0.01
CA ASP A 422 8.63 -31.97 -0.96
C ASP A 422 9.24 -32.36 -2.32
N PRO A 423 9.43 -33.63 -2.61
CA PRO A 423 9.94 -34.09 -3.91
C PRO A 423 9.03 -33.72 -5.10
N SER A 424 7.73 -33.56 -4.88
CA SER A 424 6.74 -33.31 -5.93
C SER A 424 6.88 -31.96 -6.62
N VAL A 425 7.63 -31.02 -6.02
CA VAL A 425 7.85 -29.67 -6.56
C VAL A 425 9.21 -29.50 -7.25
N ARG A 426 10.03 -30.55 -7.30
CA ARG A 426 11.39 -30.56 -7.87
C ARG A 426 11.37 -30.68 -9.40
N SER A 427 10.77 -29.71 -10.06
CA SER A 427 10.57 -29.71 -11.52
C SER A 427 10.53 -28.27 -12.06
N ASN A 428 10.52 -28.10 -13.38
CA ASN A 428 10.47 -26.81 -14.06
C ASN A 428 9.13 -26.07 -13.88
N ARG A 429 8.07 -26.79 -13.50
CA ARG A 429 6.73 -26.24 -13.26
C ARG A 429 6.05 -26.99 -12.13
N LEU A 430 5.12 -26.32 -11.46
CA LEU A 430 4.26 -26.99 -10.49
C LEU A 430 3.28 -27.95 -11.21
N SER A 431 2.89 -29.01 -10.54
CA SER A 431 1.72 -29.79 -10.96
C SER A 431 0.46 -28.95 -10.85
N ALA A 432 -0.58 -29.25 -11.64
CA ALA A 432 -1.84 -28.52 -11.60
C ALA A 432 -2.42 -28.42 -10.18
N ALA A 433 -2.32 -29.48 -9.37
CA ALA A 433 -2.80 -29.48 -7.99
C ALA A 433 -2.00 -28.53 -7.09
N LYS A 434 -0.67 -28.47 -7.21
CA LYS A 434 0.19 -27.59 -6.42
C LYS A 434 0.04 -26.13 -6.85
N PHE A 435 -0.15 -25.89 -8.14
CA PHE A 435 -0.48 -24.57 -8.64
C PHE A 435 -1.84 -24.09 -8.12
N ALA A 436 -2.88 -24.93 -8.20
CA ALA A 436 -4.21 -24.63 -7.69
C ALA A 436 -4.21 -24.32 -6.18
N GLU A 437 -3.44 -25.08 -5.38
CA GLU A 437 -3.25 -24.82 -3.94
C GLU A 437 -2.67 -23.41 -3.70
N GLY A 438 -1.61 -23.06 -4.42
CA GLY A 438 -0.96 -21.76 -4.30
C GLY A 438 -1.83 -20.59 -4.80
N LEU A 439 -2.52 -20.77 -5.94
CA LEU A 439 -3.42 -19.74 -6.49
C LEU A 439 -4.59 -19.49 -5.55
N LYS A 440 -5.21 -20.54 -5.01
CA LYS A 440 -6.27 -20.42 -4.00
C LYS A 440 -5.80 -19.62 -2.78
N MET A 441 -4.60 -19.90 -2.27
CA MET A 441 -4.02 -19.17 -1.13
C MET A 441 -3.90 -17.68 -1.42
N LEU A 442 -3.31 -17.30 -2.56
CA LEU A 442 -3.16 -15.89 -2.95
C LEU A 442 -4.51 -15.19 -3.11
N VAL A 443 -5.46 -15.85 -3.77
CA VAL A 443 -6.81 -15.30 -3.97
C VAL A 443 -7.55 -15.17 -2.64
N THR A 444 -7.37 -16.10 -1.70
CA THR A 444 -7.98 -15.97 -0.36
C THR A 444 -7.44 -14.74 0.36
N LYS A 445 -6.11 -14.51 0.34
CA LYS A 445 -5.50 -13.31 0.94
C LYS A 445 -6.04 -12.03 0.30
N GLU A 446 -5.99 -11.92 -1.03
CA GLU A 446 -6.47 -10.74 -1.75
C GLU A 446 -7.98 -10.49 -1.57
N THR A 447 -8.77 -11.54 -1.42
CA THR A 447 -10.19 -11.39 -1.06
C THR A 447 -10.36 -10.75 0.31
N GLY A 448 -9.49 -11.08 1.27
CA GLY A 448 -9.46 -10.39 2.58
C GLY A 448 -9.27 -8.88 2.42
N SER A 449 -8.36 -8.45 1.57
CA SER A 449 -8.16 -7.03 1.24
C SER A 449 -9.42 -6.41 0.62
N MET A 450 -10.11 -7.12 -0.28
CA MET A 450 -11.39 -6.68 -0.86
C MET A 450 -12.54 -6.65 0.15
N LEU A 451 -12.40 -7.35 1.28
CA LEU A 451 -13.33 -7.27 2.43
C LEU A 451 -12.93 -6.17 3.42
N GLY A 452 -11.94 -5.35 3.09
CA GLY A 452 -11.48 -4.24 3.90
C GLY A 452 -10.44 -4.61 4.96
N LEU A 453 -9.89 -5.83 4.97
CA LEU A 453 -8.85 -6.22 5.93
C LEU A 453 -7.50 -5.67 5.52
N LEU A 454 -6.66 -5.39 6.51
CA LEU A 454 -5.25 -5.03 6.36
C LEU A 454 -4.35 -6.24 6.59
N ASP A 455 -3.14 -6.19 6.03
CA ASP A 455 -2.11 -7.18 6.30
C ASP A 455 -1.76 -7.24 7.79
N ASN A 456 -1.63 -8.46 8.32
CA ASN A 456 -1.28 -8.75 9.71
C ASN A 456 0.07 -9.49 9.79
N LEU A 457 1.16 -8.78 9.45
CA LEU A 457 2.50 -9.34 9.22
C LEU A 457 3.14 -10.00 10.44
N GLY A 458 2.63 -9.77 11.64
CA GLY A 458 3.16 -10.34 12.87
C GLY A 458 2.39 -11.55 13.38
N ALA A 459 1.38 -12.03 12.66
CA ALA A 459 0.56 -13.14 13.12
C ALA A 459 1.38 -14.44 13.25
N SER A 460 2.23 -14.78 12.28
CA SER A 460 3.11 -15.97 12.27
C SER A 460 4.12 -15.99 13.42
N ALA A 461 4.58 -14.83 13.88
CA ALA A 461 5.48 -14.73 15.03
C ALA A 461 4.85 -15.17 16.36
N THR A 462 3.55 -15.45 16.40
CA THR A 462 2.84 -15.99 17.58
C THR A 462 2.91 -17.51 17.70
N TYR A 463 3.42 -18.18 16.67
CA TYR A 463 3.67 -19.62 16.69
C TYR A 463 5.15 -19.90 16.96
N SER A 464 5.46 -20.94 17.75
CA SER A 464 6.87 -21.31 17.95
C SER A 464 7.43 -22.00 16.70
N THR A 465 8.71 -21.76 16.42
CA THR A 465 9.43 -22.42 15.33
C THR A 465 9.33 -23.95 15.42
N ASP A 466 9.39 -24.52 16.63
CA ASP A 466 9.24 -25.95 16.85
C ASP A 466 7.82 -26.46 16.54
N SER A 467 6.80 -25.67 16.88
CA SER A 467 5.40 -26.01 16.56
C SER A 467 5.17 -26.09 15.06
N LEU A 468 5.83 -25.23 14.27
CA LEU A 468 5.75 -25.23 12.81
C LEU A 468 6.41 -26.46 12.16
N ARG A 469 7.19 -27.23 12.93
CA ARG A 469 7.78 -28.52 12.56
C ARG A 469 6.98 -29.73 13.07
N ASN A 470 5.86 -29.45 13.74
CA ASN A 470 4.99 -30.50 14.27
C ASN A 470 3.77 -30.71 13.37
N ALA A 471 3.61 -31.96 12.89
CA ALA A 471 2.52 -32.34 11.97
C ALA A 471 1.13 -32.11 12.58
N ARG A 472 0.90 -32.51 13.84
CA ARG A 472 -0.40 -32.32 14.50
C ARG A 472 -0.74 -30.84 14.64
N PHE A 473 0.24 -30.03 15.03
CA PHE A 473 0.05 -28.59 15.17
C PHE A 473 -0.29 -27.94 13.82
N THR A 474 0.56 -28.14 12.82
CA THR A 474 0.40 -27.48 11.52
C THR A 474 -0.84 -27.91 10.75
N ASN A 475 -1.27 -29.18 10.91
CA ASN A 475 -2.51 -29.67 10.30
C ASN A 475 -3.78 -29.12 11.01
N THR A 476 -3.67 -28.70 12.28
CA THR A 476 -4.79 -28.15 13.05
C THR A 476 -4.84 -26.63 13.00
N MET A 477 -3.68 -25.98 13.16
CA MET A 477 -3.57 -24.52 13.36
C MET A 477 -3.10 -23.77 12.11
N GLY A 478 -2.63 -24.48 11.06
CA GLY A 478 -2.00 -23.86 9.91
C GLY A 478 -0.60 -23.34 10.20
N LEU A 479 -0.13 -22.41 9.38
CA LEU A 479 1.20 -21.80 9.48
C LEU A 479 1.18 -20.42 10.17
N ALA A 480 0.03 -19.75 10.19
CA ALA A 480 -0.21 -18.47 10.85
C ALA A 480 -1.66 -18.39 11.33
N PRO A 481 -1.97 -17.58 12.36
CA PRO A 481 -3.35 -17.32 12.79
C PRO A 481 -4.18 -16.49 11.81
N SER A 482 -3.58 -15.95 10.75
CA SER A 482 -4.25 -15.11 9.75
C SER A 482 -3.72 -15.41 8.37
N VAL A 483 -4.62 -15.49 7.38
CA VAL A 483 -4.27 -15.52 5.96
C VAL A 483 -3.73 -14.18 5.45
N MET A 484 -3.97 -13.10 6.22
CA MET A 484 -3.47 -11.76 5.92
C MET A 484 -2.00 -11.56 6.33
N ASP A 485 -1.31 -12.60 6.83
CA ASP A 485 0.14 -12.58 7.01
C ASP A 485 0.88 -12.80 5.69
N ASP A 486 2.16 -12.45 5.64
CA ASP A 486 3.03 -12.63 4.47
C ASP A 486 3.75 -14.01 4.49
N VAL A 487 3.03 -15.05 4.89
CA VAL A 487 3.53 -16.43 4.92
C VAL A 487 3.18 -17.15 3.62
N HIS A 488 4.21 -17.52 2.84
CA HIS A 488 4.01 -18.27 1.61
C HIS A 488 3.96 -19.77 1.88
N TYR A 489 5.06 -20.35 2.38
CA TYR A 489 5.18 -21.77 2.67
C TYR A 489 6.02 -22.02 3.93
N ASN A 490 5.99 -23.24 4.45
CA ASN A 490 6.70 -23.63 5.64
C ASN A 490 8.19 -23.94 5.35
N TYR A 491 9.00 -22.90 5.31
CA TYR A 491 10.45 -23.05 5.03
C TYR A 491 11.26 -23.55 6.23
N VAL A 492 10.66 -23.65 7.43
CA VAL A 492 11.36 -24.20 8.61
C VAL A 492 11.22 -25.73 8.72
N ALA A 493 10.25 -26.34 8.03
CA ALA A 493 10.11 -27.78 7.99
C ALA A 493 11.37 -28.44 7.41
N GLN A 494 11.80 -29.55 8.00
CA GLN A 494 13.02 -30.26 7.60
C GLN A 494 12.68 -31.59 6.91
N PRO A 495 13.59 -32.16 6.11
CA PRO A 495 13.36 -33.45 5.45
C PRO A 495 12.99 -34.62 6.40
N THR A 496 13.30 -34.50 7.67
CA THR A 496 12.96 -35.47 8.73
C THR A 496 11.57 -35.25 9.33
N ASP A 497 10.90 -34.14 9.04
CA ASP A 497 9.62 -33.77 9.64
C ASP A 497 8.46 -34.38 8.84
N ASN A 498 8.06 -35.58 9.17
CA ASN A 498 7.02 -36.32 8.44
C ASN A 498 5.61 -35.74 8.69
N GLY A 499 4.83 -35.58 7.61
CA GLY A 499 3.42 -35.19 7.67
C GLY A 499 3.17 -33.71 8.06
N VAL A 500 4.21 -32.91 8.18
CA VAL A 500 4.10 -31.47 8.44
C VAL A 500 3.49 -30.75 7.26
N ARG A 501 2.57 -29.85 7.53
CA ARG A 501 1.96 -29.03 6.50
C ARG A 501 2.95 -28.01 5.95
N LEU A 502 3.02 -27.93 4.62
CA LEU A 502 3.97 -27.05 3.92
C LEU A 502 3.31 -25.80 3.32
N ALA A 503 2.00 -25.79 3.14
CA ALA A 503 1.25 -24.66 2.62
C ALA A 503 0.22 -24.14 3.64
N PRO A 504 -0.16 -22.86 3.61
CA PRO A 504 -1.25 -22.34 4.44
C PRO A 504 -2.58 -23.07 4.21
N THR A 505 -3.44 -23.08 5.23
CA THR A 505 -4.70 -23.87 5.25
C THR A 505 -5.95 -23.07 4.87
N GLY A 506 -5.85 -21.78 4.60
CA GLY A 506 -6.98 -20.87 4.47
C GLY A 506 -7.10 -19.97 5.71
N LEU A 507 -8.35 -19.65 6.12
CA LEU A 507 -8.60 -18.70 7.20
C LEU A 507 -8.09 -19.19 8.55
N GLY A 508 -7.39 -18.29 9.27
CA GLY A 508 -6.94 -18.49 10.64
C GLY A 508 -7.89 -17.88 11.68
N MET A 509 -7.58 -18.09 12.94
CA MET A 509 -8.44 -17.62 14.04
C MET A 509 -8.60 -16.10 14.09
N TYR A 510 -7.58 -15.34 13.67
CA TYR A 510 -7.64 -13.88 13.59
C TYR A 510 -8.61 -13.42 12.48
N ASP A 511 -8.67 -14.14 11.38
CA ASP A 511 -9.55 -13.79 10.26
C ASP A 511 -11.02 -13.93 10.66
N TYR A 512 -11.38 -15.02 11.33
CA TYR A 512 -12.70 -15.19 11.92
C TYR A 512 -13.05 -14.09 12.93
N PHE A 513 -12.09 -13.72 13.78
CA PHE A 513 -12.27 -12.65 14.76
C PHE A 513 -12.49 -11.28 14.10
N THR A 514 -11.71 -10.96 13.06
CA THR A 514 -11.81 -9.67 12.36
C THR A 514 -13.11 -9.58 11.56
N ILE A 515 -13.54 -10.66 10.90
CA ILE A 515 -14.84 -10.70 10.22
C ILE A 515 -15.99 -10.56 11.24
N ASP A 516 -15.90 -11.21 12.38
CA ASP A 516 -16.91 -11.08 13.44
C ASP A 516 -17.00 -9.62 13.93
N TRP A 517 -15.88 -8.98 14.17
CA TRP A 517 -15.85 -7.58 14.57
C TRP A 517 -16.38 -6.66 13.48
N ASN A 518 -15.96 -6.83 12.23
CA ASN A 518 -16.26 -5.88 11.14
C ASN A 518 -17.63 -6.07 10.52
N TYR A 519 -18.17 -7.30 10.53
CA TYR A 519 -19.40 -7.66 9.78
C TYR A 519 -20.57 -8.15 10.61
N ARG A 520 -20.42 -8.36 11.94
CA ARG A 520 -21.57 -8.66 12.80
C ARG A 520 -22.65 -7.61 12.62
N TYR A 521 -23.86 -8.06 12.33
CA TYR A 521 -25.00 -7.16 12.15
C TYR A 521 -25.53 -6.66 13.50
N PHE A 522 -25.75 -5.36 13.58
CA PHE A 522 -26.48 -4.70 14.65
C PHE A 522 -27.75 -4.09 14.08
N ASP A 523 -28.87 -4.26 14.76
CA ASP A 523 -30.10 -3.64 14.35
C ASP A 523 -30.05 -2.13 14.59
N THR A 524 -29.92 -1.39 13.49
CA THR A 524 -29.69 0.08 13.53
C THR A 524 -30.89 0.85 14.09
N ASP A 525 -32.07 0.26 14.12
CA ASP A 525 -33.27 0.87 14.66
C ASP A 525 -33.30 0.81 16.20
N ASN A 526 -32.61 -0.18 16.78
CA ASN A 526 -32.64 -0.46 18.23
C ASN A 526 -31.27 -0.27 18.93
N VAL A 527 -30.17 -0.18 18.19
CA VAL A 527 -28.82 -0.04 18.74
C VAL A 527 -28.17 1.23 18.23
N SER A 528 -27.78 2.14 19.12
CA SER A 528 -27.07 3.36 18.73
C SER A 528 -25.64 3.07 18.25
N ILE A 529 -25.02 4.02 17.53
CA ILE A 529 -23.61 3.90 17.08
C ILE A 529 -22.64 3.78 18.28
N ASN A 530 -22.93 4.43 19.39
CA ASN A 530 -22.12 4.38 20.60
C ASN A 530 -22.29 3.05 21.34
N ASP A 531 -23.51 2.49 21.39
CA ASP A 531 -23.75 1.17 21.99
C ASP A 531 -23.08 0.06 21.18
N GLU A 532 -23.13 0.16 19.84
CA GLU A 532 -22.40 -0.72 18.96
C GLU A 532 -20.89 -0.65 19.22
N LYS A 533 -20.31 0.58 19.26
CA LYS A 533 -18.91 0.81 19.58
C LYS A 533 -18.54 0.18 20.93
N ASN A 534 -19.29 0.46 21.99
CA ASN A 534 -18.99 -0.04 23.34
C ASN A 534 -19.05 -1.57 23.40
N THR A 535 -20.05 -2.18 22.71
CA THR A 535 -20.19 -3.63 22.62
C THR A 535 -18.99 -4.27 21.91
N LEU A 536 -18.57 -3.68 20.78
CA LEU A 536 -17.43 -4.17 20.01
C LEU A 536 -16.12 -3.94 20.74
N GLU A 537 -15.96 -2.83 21.44
CA GLU A 537 -14.77 -2.54 22.25
C GLU A 537 -14.61 -3.55 23.39
N ALA A 538 -15.69 -3.86 24.12
CA ALA A 538 -15.69 -4.90 25.17
C ALA A 538 -15.41 -6.30 24.59
N PHE A 539 -15.88 -6.59 23.38
CA PHE A 539 -15.56 -7.83 22.67
C PHE A 539 -14.06 -7.92 22.34
N VAL A 540 -13.44 -6.83 21.85
CA VAL A 540 -12.01 -6.76 21.59
C VAL A 540 -11.19 -6.93 22.87
N ASP A 541 -11.56 -6.24 23.97
CA ASP A 541 -10.87 -6.31 25.25
C ASP A 541 -10.71 -7.75 25.75
N LYS A 542 -11.75 -8.58 25.58
CA LYS A 542 -11.72 -9.99 25.97
C LYS A 542 -10.81 -10.85 25.07
N LYS A 543 -10.67 -10.50 23.79
CA LYS A 543 -10.03 -11.34 22.78
C LYS A 543 -8.54 -11.05 22.62
N VAL A 544 -8.11 -9.79 22.66
CA VAL A 544 -6.72 -9.39 22.40
C VAL A 544 -5.73 -9.76 23.52
N THR A 545 -6.20 -10.30 24.63
CA THR A 545 -5.36 -10.96 25.64
C THR A 545 -4.61 -12.14 25.02
N ASN A 546 -5.22 -12.85 24.05
CA ASN A 546 -4.57 -13.87 23.24
C ASN A 546 -3.73 -13.20 22.14
N PRO A 547 -2.38 -13.36 22.11
CA PRO A 547 -1.52 -12.77 21.08
C PRO A 547 -1.90 -13.16 19.63
N ARG A 548 -2.47 -14.35 19.43
CA ARG A 548 -2.90 -14.85 18.13
C ARG A 548 -4.13 -14.13 17.56
N LEU A 549 -4.80 -13.31 18.36
CA LEU A 549 -5.94 -12.48 17.98
C LEU A 549 -5.58 -10.99 17.95
N ARG A 550 -4.29 -10.63 17.98
CA ARG A 550 -3.83 -9.24 17.86
C ARG A 550 -3.58 -8.84 16.42
N TYR A 551 -3.83 -7.60 16.16
CA TYR A 551 -3.40 -6.92 14.95
C TYR A 551 -2.01 -6.35 15.14
N TYR A 552 -1.12 -6.68 14.22
CA TYR A 552 0.25 -6.20 14.17
C TYR A 552 0.41 -5.29 12.95
N ALA A 553 0.29 -3.99 13.18
CA ALA A 553 0.24 -2.99 12.11
C ALA A 553 1.59 -2.80 11.41
N GLU A 554 1.62 -2.90 10.09
CA GLU A 554 2.82 -2.79 9.24
C GLU A 554 3.65 -1.52 9.51
N ARG A 555 3.00 -0.37 9.80
CA ARG A 555 3.70 0.89 10.13
C ARG A 555 4.69 0.78 11.28
N ASN A 556 4.55 -0.23 12.13
CA ASN A 556 5.45 -0.51 13.25
C ASN A 556 6.65 -1.40 12.86
N ALA A 557 6.73 -1.90 11.62
CA ALA A 557 7.75 -2.86 11.18
C ALA A 557 9.19 -2.33 11.29
N LYS A 558 9.38 -1.01 11.30
CA LYS A 558 10.69 -0.40 11.54
C LYS A 558 11.27 -0.76 12.92
N TRP A 559 10.41 -0.97 13.91
CA TRP A 559 10.79 -1.14 15.31
C TRP A 559 10.50 -2.54 15.84
N ASP A 560 9.37 -3.13 15.42
CA ASP A 560 8.91 -4.40 15.96
C ASP A 560 9.40 -5.57 15.10
N PRO A 561 10.34 -6.39 15.61
CA PRO A 561 10.90 -7.49 14.85
C PRO A 561 9.86 -8.55 14.46
N ARG A 562 8.74 -8.67 15.19
CA ARG A 562 7.66 -9.60 14.86
C ARG A 562 7.02 -9.31 13.49
N LEU A 563 7.20 -8.07 12.97
CA LEU A 563 6.66 -7.57 11.70
C LEU A 563 7.65 -7.70 10.54
N ALA A 564 8.71 -8.48 10.71
CA ALA A 564 9.66 -8.70 9.63
C ALA A 564 9.00 -9.53 8.51
N ALA A 565 8.88 -8.93 7.32
CA ALA A 565 8.18 -9.55 6.17
C ALA A 565 8.70 -10.96 5.88
N GLY A 566 7.76 -11.90 5.67
CA GLY A 566 8.05 -13.31 5.38
C GLY A 566 8.70 -14.07 6.54
N ALA A 567 8.78 -13.50 7.75
CA ALA A 567 9.28 -14.21 8.92
C ALA A 567 8.30 -15.32 9.35
N LEU A 568 8.82 -16.44 9.80
CA LEU A 568 8.03 -17.59 10.23
C LEU A 568 8.54 -18.12 11.57
N GLY A 569 7.64 -18.16 12.56
CA GLY A 569 7.96 -18.59 13.90
C GLY A 569 8.48 -17.45 14.80
N ASN A 570 8.55 -17.72 16.09
CA ASN A 570 8.92 -16.75 17.12
C ASN A 570 10.44 -16.67 17.41
N ASP A 571 11.23 -17.61 16.89
CA ASP A 571 12.70 -17.59 16.99
C ASP A 571 13.31 -17.43 15.60
N MET A 572 13.64 -16.19 15.26
CA MET A 572 14.19 -15.85 13.93
C MET A 572 15.57 -16.47 13.69
N ILE A 573 16.39 -16.66 14.73
CA ILE A 573 17.71 -17.30 14.59
C ILE A 573 17.54 -18.78 14.26
N ALA A 574 16.67 -19.48 14.99
CA ALA A 574 16.36 -20.88 14.72
C ALA A 574 15.73 -21.05 13.33
N SER A 575 14.75 -20.22 12.99
CA SER A 575 14.07 -20.23 11.69
C SER A 575 15.05 -19.97 10.53
N ALA A 576 15.93 -18.99 10.65
CA ALA A 576 16.96 -18.68 9.66
C ALA A 576 17.96 -19.84 9.47
N ASN A 577 18.39 -20.49 10.57
CA ASN A 577 19.28 -21.66 10.49
C ASN A 577 18.62 -22.83 9.77
N LEU A 578 17.34 -23.11 10.05
CA LEU A 578 16.57 -24.18 9.40
C LEU A 578 16.34 -23.88 7.91
N ALA A 579 15.95 -22.61 7.59
CA ALA A 579 15.79 -22.17 6.22
C ALA A 579 17.11 -22.27 5.42
N ASN A 580 18.23 -21.83 5.97
CA ASN A 580 19.53 -21.90 5.31
C ASN A 580 19.97 -23.34 5.01
N LYS A 581 19.64 -24.32 5.87
CA LYS A 581 19.84 -25.75 5.58
C LYS A 581 19.03 -26.19 4.36
N ASN A 582 17.73 -25.85 4.32
CA ASN A 582 16.84 -26.18 3.22
C ASN A 582 17.29 -25.51 1.91
N TYR A 583 17.62 -24.22 1.95
CA TYR A 583 18.11 -23.49 0.77
C TYR A 583 19.41 -24.08 0.22
N THR A 584 20.29 -24.57 1.08
CA THR A 584 21.51 -25.26 0.64
C THR A 584 21.20 -26.57 -0.10
N ILE A 585 20.21 -27.34 0.39
CA ILE A 585 19.75 -28.57 -0.30
C ILE A 585 19.19 -28.20 -1.67
N VAL A 586 18.31 -27.19 -1.74
CA VAL A 586 17.69 -26.77 -3.00
C VAL A 586 18.76 -26.29 -3.99
N GLU A 587 19.63 -25.39 -3.57
CA GLU A 587 20.68 -24.79 -4.39
C GLU A 587 21.63 -25.83 -4.99
N ASN A 588 22.09 -26.80 -4.19
CA ASN A 588 22.98 -27.86 -4.63
C ASN A 588 22.32 -28.82 -5.63
N ASN A 589 21.00 -28.88 -5.66
CA ASN A 589 20.24 -29.77 -6.54
C ASN A 589 19.54 -29.03 -7.71
N LEU A 590 19.65 -27.71 -7.85
CA LEU A 590 18.98 -26.97 -8.93
C LEU A 590 19.27 -27.56 -10.31
N SER A 591 20.53 -27.83 -10.62
CA SER A 591 20.91 -28.41 -11.93
C SER A 591 20.36 -29.81 -12.17
N LYS A 592 20.06 -30.56 -11.10
CA LYS A 592 19.50 -31.90 -11.16
C LYS A 592 17.97 -31.87 -11.31
N TRP A 593 17.32 -30.93 -10.60
CA TRP A 593 15.85 -30.83 -10.54
C TRP A 593 15.26 -30.08 -11.72
N ILE A 594 15.93 -28.97 -12.13
CA ILE A 594 15.51 -28.15 -13.26
C ILE A 594 16.23 -28.67 -14.51
N LYS A 595 15.50 -29.41 -15.33
CA LYS A 595 15.98 -30.02 -16.57
C LYS A 595 15.50 -29.20 -17.78
N ASN A 596 16.18 -29.41 -18.93
CA ASN A 596 15.78 -28.80 -20.22
C ASN A 596 15.57 -27.28 -20.12
N ASP A 597 16.40 -26.59 -19.28
CA ASP A 597 16.44 -25.15 -19.16
C ASP A 597 17.46 -24.64 -20.21
N GLU A 598 16.99 -24.53 -21.45
CA GLU A 598 17.82 -24.16 -22.60
C GLU A 598 18.43 -22.78 -22.42
N ASP A 599 17.68 -21.87 -21.83
CA ASP A 599 18.10 -20.50 -21.59
C ASP A 599 18.89 -20.28 -20.29
N THR A 600 19.00 -21.30 -19.43
CA THR A 600 19.53 -21.21 -18.05
C THR A 600 18.84 -20.20 -17.14
N ARG A 601 17.86 -19.46 -17.64
CA ARG A 601 17.19 -18.34 -16.92
C ARG A 601 16.42 -18.80 -15.69
N ILE A 602 15.76 -19.97 -15.74
CA ILE A 602 15.00 -20.47 -14.59
C ILE A 602 15.95 -20.77 -13.44
N LYS A 603 17.07 -21.46 -13.72
CA LYS A 603 18.08 -21.78 -12.70
C LYS A 603 18.73 -20.52 -12.12
N ASP A 604 19.08 -19.57 -12.98
CA ASP A 604 19.72 -18.34 -12.56
C ASP A 604 18.76 -17.47 -11.71
N GLN A 605 17.48 -17.40 -12.10
CA GLN A 605 16.45 -16.72 -11.32
C GLN A 605 16.20 -17.36 -9.96
N LEU A 606 16.20 -18.71 -9.90
CA LEU A 606 16.07 -19.46 -8.64
C LEU A 606 17.30 -19.25 -7.75
N TYR A 607 18.50 -19.30 -8.32
CA TYR A 607 19.75 -19.04 -7.60
C TYR A 607 19.78 -17.61 -7.01
N LEU A 608 19.45 -16.62 -7.83
CA LEU A 608 19.30 -15.23 -7.38
C LEU A 608 18.30 -15.11 -6.24
N GLN A 609 17.12 -15.72 -6.38
CA GLN A 609 16.09 -15.65 -5.35
C GLN A 609 16.52 -16.32 -4.04
N ILE A 610 17.24 -17.44 -4.10
CA ILE A 610 17.81 -18.08 -2.90
C ILE A 610 18.77 -17.13 -2.18
N SER A 611 19.64 -16.44 -2.93
CA SER A 611 20.55 -15.43 -2.36
C SER A 611 19.78 -14.29 -1.68
N GLN A 612 18.73 -13.80 -2.35
CA GLN A 612 17.86 -12.75 -1.80
C GLN A 612 17.10 -13.21 -0.54
N ASN A 613 16.62 -14.46 -0.54
CA ASN A 613 15.95 -15.04 0.64
C ASN A 613 16.91 -15.18 1.83
N ARG A 614 18.16 -15.58 1.60
CA ARG A 614 19.20 -15.63 2.67
C ARG A 614 19.47 -14.23 3.24
N TYR A 615 19.56 -13.23 2.37
CA TYR A 615 19.70 -11.84 2.83
C TYR A 615 18.45 -11.35 3.58
N ALA A 616 17.24 -11.76 3.17
CA ALA A 616 16.02 -11.47 3.92
C ALA A 616 16.03 -12.09 5.32
N LEU A 617 16.45 -13.36 5.46
CA LEU A 617 16.62 -14.01 6.77
C LEU A 617 17.63 -13.24 7.67
N PHE A 618 18.73 -12.77 7.07
CA PHE A 618 19.68 -11.93 7.80
C PHE A 618 19.02 -10.65 8.33
N LYS A 619 18.22 -9.95 7.51
CA LYS A 619 17.49 -8.74 7.94
C LYS A 619 16.44 -9.03 9.01
N GLN A 620 15.74 -10.16 8.92
CA GLN A 620 14.81 -10.61 9.94
C GLN A 620 15.50 -10.77 11.30
N VAL A 621 16.62 -11.47 11.35
CA VAL A 621 17.40 -11.64 12.60
C VAL A 621 17.93 -10.29 13.09
N LEU A 622 18.47 -9.45 12.19
CA LEU A 622 19.00 -8.13 12.53
C LEU A 622 17.92 -7.18 13.08
N SER A 623 16.65 -7.40 12.75
CA SER A 623 15.56 -6.56 13.28
C SER A 623 15.42 -6.63 14.80
N ASN A 624 15.89 -7.70 15.45
CA ASN A 624 15.96 -7.79 16.91
C ASN A 624 16.95 -6.78 17.52
N VAL A 625 17.99 -6.39 16.79
CA VAL A 625 19.04 -5.48 17.27
C VAL A 625 18.50 -4.05 17.28
N GLY A 626 18.34 -3.48 18.49
CA GLY A 626 17.66 -2.21 18.68
C GLY A 626 16.15 -2.30 18.39
N GLY A 627 15.57 -3.51 18.45
CA GLY A 627 14.14 -3.76 18.27
C GLY A 627 13.32 -3.49 19.53
N MET A 628 12.04 -3.21 19.36
CA MET A 628 11.06 -3.13 20.44
C MET A 628 9.72 -3.72 20.02
N TYR A 629 9.09 -4.48 20.89
CA TYR A 629 7.73 -4.98 20.70
C TYR A 629 6.74 -3.86 20.97
N LEU A 630 5.85 -3.60 20.01
CA LEU A 630 4.85 -2.55 20.10
C LEU A 630 3.46 -3.19 20.26
N ASN A 631 2.81 -2.90 21.39
CA ASN A 631 1.54 -3.51 21.75
C ASN A 631 0.44 -2.43 21.76
N ASN A 632 -0.47 -2.51 20.81
CA ASN A 632 -1.66 -1.64 20.80
C ASN A 632 -2.70 -2.19 21.79
N MET A 633 -2.51 -1.88 23.06
CA MET A 633 -3.33 -2.36 24.17
C MET A 633 -3.75 -1.19 25.06
N LYS A 634 -4.90 -1.31 25.72
CA LYS A 634 -5.28 -0.37 26.78
C LYS A 634 -4.33 -0.49 27.97
N ILE A 635 -4.07 0.62 28.65
CA ILE A 635 -3.24 0.65 29.86
C ILE A 635 -3.80 -0.31 30.92
N SER A 636 -5.13 -0.39 31.03
CA SER A 636 -5.83 -1.31 31.95
C SER A 636 -5.58 -2.79 31.70
N ALA A 637 -5.05 -3.17 30.53
CA ALA A 637 -4.68 -4.56 30.24
C ALA A 637 -3.36 -5.00 30.90
N GLY A 638 -2.62 -4.08 31.54
CA GLY A 638 -1.35 -4.39 32.20
C GLY A 638 -0.21 -4.78 31.26
N VAL A 639 -0.39 -4.60 29.95
CA VAL A 639 0.63 -4.87 28.92
C VAL A 639 1.30 -3.56 28.54
N PRO A 640 2.64 -3.44 28.64
CA PRO A 640 3.34 -2.23 28.24
C PRO A 640 3.07 -1.91 26.76
N GLN A 641 2.86 -0.63 26.43
CA GLN A 641 2.67 -0.17 25.05
C GLN A 641 3.88 -0.49 24.19
N TYR A 642 5.08 -0.39 24.74
CA TYR A 642 6.30 -0.85 24.08
C TYR A 642 7.17 -1.62 25.08
N GLN A 643 7.94 -2.56 24.57
CA GLN A 643 8.91 -3.34 25.34
C GLN A 643 10.15 -3.54 24.48
N VAL A 644 11.29 -3.06 24.95
CA VAL A 644 12.57 -3.26 24.25
C VAL A 644 12.89 -4.75 24.23
N VAL A 645 13.37 -5.25 23.09
CA VAL A 645 13.83 -6.63 22.95
C VAL A 645 14.91 -6.93 23.98
N SER A 646 14.86 -8.12 24.57
CA SER A 646 15.78 -8.48 25.65
C SER A 646 17.24 -8.34 25.21
N LYS A 647 18.11 -7.92 26.14
CA LYS A 647 19.54 -7.74 25.91
C LYS A 647 20.21 -8.97 25.33
N ASP A 648 19.89 -10.15 25.87
CA ASP A 648 20.43 -11.42 25.39
C ASP A 648 20.04 -11.71 23.93
N LEU A 649 18.76 -11.52 23.57
CA LEU A 649 18.31 -11.77 22.21
C LEU A 649 18.93 -10.77 21.22
N GLN A 650 19.03 -9.49 21.58
CA GLN A 650 19.68 -8.48 20.75
C GLN A 650 21.14 -8.85 20.47
N ARG A 651 21.90 -9.20 21.52
CA ARG A 651 23.30 -9.58 21.41
C ARG A 651 23.50 -10.84 20.59
N ARG A 652 22.72 -11.91 20.89
CA ARG A 652 22.79 -13.17 20.09
C ARG A 652 22.46 -12.91 18.62
N SER A 653 21.49 -12.07 18.35
CA SER A 653 21.12 -11.70 16.98
C SER A 653 22.24 -10.94 16.27
N LEU A 654 22.88 -9.97 16.93
CA LEU A 654 24.01 -9.26 16.33
C LEU A 654 25.20 -10.21 16.05
N LEU A 655 25.57 -11.06 17.01
CA LEU A 655 26.69 -11.99 16.85
C LEU A 655 26.40 -13.02 15.75
N TRP A 656 25.14 -13.51 15.65
CA TRP A 656 24.72 -14.37 14.55
C TRP A 656 24.83 -13.65 13.19
N CYS A 657 24.36 -12.40 13.11
CA CYS A 657 24.43 -11.60 11.88
C CYS A 657 25.88 -11.32 11.46
N LEU A 658 26.77 -10.99 12.40
CA LEU A 658 28.19 -10.78 12.11
C LEU A 658 28.85 -12.07 11.58
N GLN A 659 28.60 -13.20 12.23
CA GLN A 659 29.14 -14.50 11.81
C GLN A 659 28.58 -14.93 10.45
N GLU A 660 27.29 -14.78 10.23
CA GLU A 660 26.64 -15.12 8.95
C GLU A 660 27.19 -14.26 7.81
N ALA A 661 27.32 -12.94 8.01
CA ALA A 661 27.88 -12.04 7.00
C ALA A 661 29.35 -12.35 6.71
N MET A 662 30.20 -12.58 7.71
CA MET A 662 31.60 -12.94 7.50
C MET A 662 31.78 -14.24 6.70
N SER A 663 30.85 -15.18 6.86
CA SER A 663 30.85 -16.48 6.20
C SER A 663 29.92 -16.58 4.99
N PHE A 664 29.27 -15.49 4.58
CA PHE A 664 28.15 -15.54 3.60
C PHE A 664 28.57 -16.11 2.24
N LYS A 665 29.80 -15.92 1.82
CA LYS A 665 30.34 -16.52 0.62
C LYS A 665 30.43 -18.06 0.61
N LYS A 666 30.27 -18.72 1.77
CA LYS A 666 30.17 -20.19 1.83
C LYS A 666 29.01 -20.74 0.99
N TYR A 667 27.99 -19.91 0.75
CA TYR A 667 26.83 -20.26 -0.06
C TYR A 667 27.04 -20.03 -1.56
N ALA A 668 28.06 -19.26 -1.97
CA ALA A 668 28.28 -18.95 -3.37
C ALA A 668 28.61 -20.23 -4.17
N ASN A 669 27.79 -20.54 -5.15
CA ASN A 669 27.96 -21.71 -6.01
C ASN A 669 28.70 -21.33 -7.29
N ARG A 670 29.97 -21.74 -7.38
CA ARG A 670 30.85 -21.43 -8.52
C ARG A 670 30.31 -21.88 -9.88
N ASN A 671 29.47 -22.89 -9.94
CA ASN A 671 28.86 -23.36 -11.19
C ASN A 671 27.84 -22.39 -11.76
N PHE A 672 27.17 -21.58 -10.93
CA PHE A 672 26.27 -20.52 -11.35
C PHE A 672 27.00 -19.20 -11.58
N GLU A 673 27.99 -18.88 -10.76
CA GLU A 673 28.73 -17.60 -10.86
C GLU A 673 29.73 -17.54 -12.01
N ARG A 674 30.29 -18.68 -12.46
CA ARG A 674 31.30 -18.75 -13.55
C ARG A 674 30.76 -18.70 -14.97
N LYS A 675 29.45 -18.81 -15.17
CA LYS A 675 28.87 -18.87 -16.53
C LYS A 675 28.76 -17.51 -17.24
N GLY A 676 29.39 -16.49 -16.71
CA GLY A 676 29.89 -15.37 -17.51
C GLY A 676 28.90 -14.30 -17.93
N TYR A 677 27.63 -14.39 -17.60
CA TYR A 677 26.64 -13.38 -17.94
C TYR A 677 26.33 -12.42 -16.78
N LEU A 678 26.81 -12.72 -15.58
CA LEU A 678 26.59 -11.90 -14.40
C LEU A 678 27.83 -11.05 -14.16
N SER A 679 27.69 -9.75 -14.31
CA SER A 679 28.76 -8.76 -14.07
C SER A 679 29.15 -8.64 -12.60
N VAL A 680 28.32 -9.14 -11.66
CA VAL A 680 28.52 -9.06 -10.21
C VAL A 680 28.00 -10.34 -9.55
N SER A 681 28.78 -10.89 -8.59
CA SER A 681 28.29 -11.96 -7.72
C SER A 681 27.18 -11.43 -6.79
N TYR A 682 26.02 -12.07 -6.79
CA TYR A 682 24.91 -11.68 -5.91
C TYR A 682 25.28 -11.82 -4.43
N TYR A 683 26.13 -12.79 -4.09
CA TYR A 683 26.59 -12.98 -2.72
C TYR A 683 27.57 -11.86 -2.30
N ASP A 684 28.41 -11.35 -3.22
CA ASP A 684 29.28 -10.22 -2.94
C ASP A 684 28.47 -8.93 -2.72
N GLN A 685 27.48 -8.68 -3.57
CA GLN A 685 26.59 -7.53 -3.43
C GLN A 685 25.76 -7.59 -2.13
N SER A 686 25.20 -8.75 -1.81
CA SER A 686 24.47 -8.94 -0.55
C SER A 686 25.36 -8.72 0.66
N LEU A 687 26.62 -9.14 0.62
CA LEU A 687 27.59 -8.94 1.70
C LEU A 687 27.89 -7.45 1.94
N GLU A 688 27.98 -6.64 0.91
CA GLU A 688 28.14 -5.19 1.04
C GLU A 688 26.92 -4.55 1.71
N PHE A 689 25.70 -4.96 1.30
CA PHE A 689 24.46 -4.50 1.95
C PHE A 689 24.36 -4.95 3.40
N MET A 690 24.77 -6.19 3.74
CA MET A 690 24.82 -6.65 5.11
C MET A 690 25.75 -5.79 5.97
N GLY A 691 26.91 -5.40 5.43
CA GLY A 691 27.82 -4.50 6.11
C GLY A 691 27.22 -3.14 6.41
N TYR A 692 26.47 -2.59 5.45
CA TYR A 692 25.73 -1.34 5.66
C TYR A 692 24.63 -1.49 6.72
N ASP A 693 23.80 -2.53 6.64
CA ASP A 693 22.70 -2.76 7.57
C ASP A 693 23.18 -2.98 9.01
N LEU A 694 24.29 -3.72 9.17
CA LEU A 694 24.95 -3.90 10.47
C LEU A 694 25.33 -2.56 11.09
N MET A 695 25.92 -1.65 10.31
CA MET A 695 26.32 -0.33 10.82
C MET A 695 25.11 0.59 11.04
N ALA A 696 24.06 0.47 10.23
CA ALA A 696 22.83 1.26 10.38
C ALA A 696 22.04 0.91 11.65
N ALA A 697 22.12 -0.33 12.13
CA ALA A 697 21.42 -0.80 13.33
C ALA A 697 21.81 0.00 14.60
N ARG A 698 22.98 0.65 14.62
CA ARG A 698 23.44 1.49 15.75
C ARG A 698 22.39 2.55 16.17
N MET A 699 21.66 3.10 15.19
CA MET A 699 20.66 4.15 15.44
C MET A 699 19.47 3.60 16.28
N ARG A 700 19.02 2.39 15.97
CA ARG A 700 17.97 1.73 16.76
C ARG A 700 18.47 1.36 18.15
N VAL A 701 19.70 0.86 18.25
CA VAL A 701 20.33 0.56 19.55
C VAL A 701 20.49 1.83 20.38
N ALA A 702 20.84 2.97 19.78
CA ALA A 702 20.90 4.25 20.48
C ALA A 702 19.55 4.57 21.16
N ILE A 703 18.48 4.50 20.43
CA ILE A 703 17.13 4.81 20.91
C ILE A 703 16.68 3.83 21.99
N THR A 704 16.84 2.52 21.77
CA THR A 704 16.42 1.50 22.74
C THR A 704 17.25 1.51 24.00
N SER A 705 18.54 1.81 23.91
CA SER A 705 19.45 2.01 25.03
C SER A 705 19.10 3.26 25.86
N TYR A 706 18.69 4.34 25.20
CA TYR A 706 18.21 5.56 25.84
C TYR A 706 16.89 5.31 26.59
N LEU A 707 15.94 4.61 25.97
CA LEU A 707 14.64 4.26 26.58
C LEU A 707 14.76 3.27 27.73
N ASN A 708 15.72 2.37 27.68
CA ASN A 708 15.99 1.39 28.72
C ASN A 708 17.50 1.16 28.90
N PRO A 709 18.16 1.85 29.83
CA PRO A 709 19.60 1.71 30.08
C PRO A 709 20.05 0.30 30.46
N ASN A 710 19.12 -0.55 30.92
CA ASN A 710 19.41 -1.97 31.27
C ASN A 710 19.29 -2.90 30.03
N SER A 711 18.93 -2.37 28.85
CA SER A 711 18.89 -3.13 27.61
C SER A 711 20.30 -3.29 27.01
N TYR A 712 20.36 -3.76 25.79
CA TYR A 712 21.62 -3.82 25.02
C TYR A 712 22.06 -2.40 24.67
N THR A 713 23.20 -1.98 25.23
CA THR A 713 23.67 -0.61 25.16
C THR A 713 24.48 -0.34 23.88
N GLN A 714 24.56 0.93 23.46
CA GLN A 714 25.43 1.31 22.34
C GLN A 714 26.89 0.89 22.59
N LYS A 715 27.39 1.02 23.82
CA LYS A 715 28.74 0.59 24.17
C LYS A 715 28.94 -0.89 23.89
N GLU A 716 28.04 -1.75 24.35
CA GLU A 716 28.13 -3.21 24.12
C GLU A 716 28.01 -3.56 22.63
N TYR A 717 27.15 -2.87 21.90
CA TYR A 717 27.01 -3.04 20.46
C TYR A 717 28.33 -2.73 19.73
N PHE A 718 28.99 -1.62 20.04
CA PHE A 718 30.25 -1.25 19.43
C PHE A 718 31.39 -2.17 19.88
N ASP A 719 31.42 -2.60 21.12
CA ASP A 719 32.40 -3.56 21.64
C ASP A 719 32.26 -4.93 20.94
N ASP A 720 31.04 -5.46 20.78
CA ASP A 720 30.78 -6.73 20.12
C ASP A 720 31.14 -6.66 18.62
N ILE A 721 30.81 -5.56 17.92
CA ILE A 721 31.23 -5.34 16.53
C ILE A 721 32.74 -5.28 16.42
N TYR A 722 33.41 -4.46 17.25
CA TYR A 722 34.87 -4.29 17.23
C TYR A 722 35.57 -5.63 17.45
N ASN A 723 35.23 -6.31 18.54
CA ASN A 723 35.87 -7.57 18.89
C ASN A 723 35.66 -8.68 17.85
N THR A 724 34.53 -8.66 17.16
CA THR A 724 34.24 -9.66 16.13
C THR A 724 34.91 -9.32 14.80
N LEU A 725 34.78 -8.08 14.29
CA LEU A 725 35.27 -7.70 12.97
C LEU A 725 36.80 -7.59 12.92
N PHE A 726 37.46 -7.17 14.03
CA PHE A 726 38.89 -6.97 14.08
C PHE A 726 39.63 -8.08 14.83
N LYS A 727 38.96 -9.23 15.00
CA LYS A 727 39.58 -10.44 15.57
C LYS A 727 40.84 -10.83 14.78
N SER A 728 40.84 -10.76 13.45
CA SER A 728 41.99 -11.04 12.63
C SER A 728 43.18 -10.11 12.90
N VAL A 729 42.96 -8.85 13.22
CA VAL A 729 44.00 -7.89 13.63
C VAL A 729 44.57 -8.28 15.01
N ALA A 730 43.70 -8.60 15.96
CA ALA A 730 44.14 -9.03 17.30
C ALA A 730 44.92 -10.33 17.27
N GLU A 731 44.58 -11.27 16.41
CA GLU A 731 45.26 -12.56 16.20
C GLU A 731 46.47 -12.45 15.23
N MET A 732 46.77 -11.26 14.74
CA MET A 732 47.87 -11.00 13.77
C MET A 732 47.84 -11.92 12.54
N ARG A 733 46.66 -12.20 12.00
CA ARG A 733 46.47 -13.06 10.83
C ARG A 733 45.81 -12.31 9.67
N ALA A 734 45.90 -12.91 8.49
CA ALA A 734 45.17 -12.40 7.33
C ALA A 734 43.63 -12.47 7.58
N PRO A 735 42.87 -11.41 7.20
CA PRO A 735 41.44 -11.40 7.27
C PRO A 735 40.84 -12.25 6.14
N SER A 736 39.76 -12.95 6.40
CA SER A 736 38.93 -13.56 5.35
C SER A 736 38.35 -12.48 4.43
N GLN A 737 37.83 -12.89 3.29
CA GLN A 737 37.18 -11.94 2.37
C GLN A 737 35.96 -11.27 3.03
N GLY A 738 35.15 -12.02 3.78
CA GLY A 738 34.02 -11.47 4.52
C GLY A 738 34.45 -10.47 5.58
N GLU A 739 35.48 -10.79 6.38
CA GLU A 739 36.06 -9.85 7.34
C GLU A 739 36.54 -8.57 6.65
N ARG A 740 37.23 -8.67 5.52
CA ARG A 740 37.70 -7.48 4.76
C ARG A 740 36.54 -6.58 4.29
N VAL A 741 35.45 -7.13 3.78
CA VAL A 741 34.28 -6.34 3.35
C VAL A 741 33.65 -5.62 4.53
N LEU A 742 33.41 -6.33 5.64
CA LEU A 742 32.79 -5.73 6.83
C LEU A 742 33.72 -4.72 7.53
N GLN A 743 35.05 -4.98 7.56
CA GLN A 743 36.02 -4.02 8.05
C GLN A 743 35.99 -2.73 7.24
N ARG A 744 35.87 -2.81 5.89
CA ARG A 744 35.73 -1.64 5.03
C ARG A 744 34.40 -0.90 5.28
N ALA A 745 33.31 -1.62 5.48
CA ALA A 745 32.00 -1.01 5.79
C ALA A 745 32.07 -0.26 7.13
N PHE A 746 32.67 -0.87 8.17
CA PHE A 746 32.93 -0.21 9.45
C PHE A 746 33.75 1.06 9.28
N MET A 747 34.90 0.97 8.59
CA MET A 747 35.79 2.11 8.35
C MET A 747 35.11 3.25 7.61
N SER A 748 34.29 2.94 6.60
CA SER A 748 33.52 3.94 5.84
C SER A 748 32.54 4.69 6.72
N GLN A 749 31.80 3.98 7.58
CA GLN A 749 30.85 4.59 8.53
C GLN A 749 31.56 5.40 9.61
N ALA A 750 32.64 4.86 10.19
CA ALA A 750 33.42 5.55 11.19
C ALA A 750 33.99 6.87 10.64
N GLN A 751 34.56 6.84 9.43
CA GLN A 751 35.05 8.05 8.76
C GLN A 751 33.91 9.06 8.53
N SER A 752 32.76 8.62 8.02
CA SER A 752 31.61 9.52 7.76
C SER A 752 31.09 10.20 9.03
N VAL A 753 31.05 9.48 10.14
CA VAL A 753 30.55 10.01 11.43
C VAL A 753 31.57 10.91 12.10
N VAL A 754 32.81 10.46 12.24
CA VAL A 754 33.87 11.20 12.94
C VAL A 754 34.33 12.44 12.17
N SER A 755 34.44 12.37 10.80
CA SER A 755 34.80 13.54 10.00
C SER A 755 33.79 14.66 10.02
N LYS A 756 32.50 14.35 10.21
CA LYS A 756 31.46 15.37 10.38
C LYS A 756 31.66 16.16 11.66
N ALA A 757 32.00 15.49 12.71
CA ALA A 757 32.23 16.07 14.03
C ALA A 757 33.50 16.95 14.07
N THR A 758 34.55 16.55 13.35
CA THR A 758 35.81 17.29 13.27
C THR A 758 35.84 18.45 12.25
N GLY A 759 34.68 18.75 11.62
CA GLY A 759 34.56 19.83 10.63
C GLY A 759 35.24 19.51 9.28
N ASN A 760 35.75 18.28 9.10
CA ASN A 760 36.47 17.81 7.92
C ASN A 760 35.54 17.26 6.82
N GLY A 761 34.23 17.18 7.05
CA GLY A 761 33.23 16.74 6.11
C GLY A 761 32.87 17.83 5.12
N GLY A 762 33.36 17.76 3.87
CA GLY A 762 32.76 18.55 2.78
C GLY A 762 31.24 18.31 2.75
N SER A 763 30.45 19.34 2.48
CA SER A 763 29.00 19.33 2.41
C SER A 763 28.47 18.43 1.30
N GLY A 764 28.71 17.14 1.41
CA GLY A 764 27.98 16.11 0.67
C GLY A 764 26.63 15.94 1.38
N GLY A 765 25.56 16.46 0.80
CA GLY A 765 24.23 16.56 1.34
C GLY A 765 23.65 15.24 1.84
N GLY A 766 23.95 14.93 3.08
CA GLY A 766 23.19 14.04 3.91
C GLY A 766 22.55 14.93 4.96
N SER A 767 21.36 15.45 4.67
CA SER A 767 20.54 16.06 5.70
C SER A 767 20.46 15.06 6.85
N GLY A 768 21.07 15.41 7.98
CA GLY A 768 20.67 14.88 9.26
C GLY A 768 19.19 15.25 9.39
N SER A 769 18.33 14.47 8.75
CA SER A 769 16.92 14.53 9.06
C SER A 769 16.85 14.11 10.52
N SER A 770 16.60 15.08 11.38
CA SER A 770 15.93 14.78 12.62
C SER A 770 14.84 13.77 12.24
N MET A 771 14.93 12.54 12.75
CA MET A 771 13.83 11.58 12.66
C MET A 771 12.72 12.05 13.62
N ALA A 772 12.42 13.34 13.62
CA ALA A 772 11.14 13.83 14.02
C ALA A 772 10.17 13.20 13.01
N LEU A 773 9.45 12.20 13.46
CA LEU A 773 8.25 11.77 12.79
C LEU A 773 7.42 13.04 12.64
N LYS A 774 7.32 13.58 11.41
CA LYS A 774 6.31 14.56 11.09
C LYS A 774 4.99 13.86 11.38
N GLY A 775 4.43 14.14 12.54
CA GLY A 775 3.04 13.84 12.81
C GLY A 775 2.25 14.54 11.71
N ASP A 776 1.33 13.83 11.08
CA ASP A 776 0.42 14.42 10.13
C ASP A 776 -0.24 15.61 10.82
N ASP A 777 -0.01 16.78 10.25
CA ASP A 777 -0.35 18.11 10.76
C ASP A 777 -1.85 18.37 10.62
N LEU A 778 -2.67 17.67 11.41
CA LEU A 778 -4.11 17.95 11.53
C LEU A 778 -4.50 18.44 12.94
N GLY A 779 -3.58 18.97 13.71
CA GLY A 779 -3.87 19.73 14.93
C GLY A 779 -4.50 18.96 16.10
N ALA A 780 -4.80 17.68 15.97
CA ALA A 780 -5.32 16.85 17.05
C ALA A 780 -4.23 15.94 17.60
N THR A 781 -4.01 15.94 18.90
CA THR A 781 -3.09 14.99 19.55
C THR A 781 -3.59 13.56 19.32
N PRO A 782 -2.78 12.65 18.78
CA PRO A 782 -3.19 11.25 18.63
C PRO A 782 -3.50 10.65 20.00
N GLY A 783 -4.70 10.13 20.18
CA GLY A 783 -5.13 9.44 21.40
C GLY A 783 -5.15 7.92 21.19
N PHE A 784 -5.29 7.17 22.28
CA PHE A 784 -5.57 5.72 22.18
C PHE A 784 -6.80 5.49 21.28
N GLY A 785 -6.66 4.57 20.33
CA GLY A 785 -7.72 4.28 19.34
C GLY A 785 -7.48 4.93 17.98
N ASP A 786 -6.48 5.81 17.82
CA ASP A 786 -6.08 6.32 16.53
C ASP A 786 -5.30 5.24 15.75
N PRO A 787 -5.86 4.69 14.65
CA PRO A 787 -5.20 3.64 13.88
C PRO A 787 -4.00 4.15 13.08
N SER A 788 -3.84 5.46 12.93
CA SER A 788 -2.67 6.06 12.27
C SER A 788 -1.50 6.30 13.22
N GLN A 789 -1.74 6.16 14.54
CA GLN A 789 -0.72 6.42 15.55
C GLN A 789 0.48 5.48 15.43
N ASN A 790 1.68 6.04 15.42
CA ASN A 790 2.91 5.28 15.62
C ASN A 790 3.04 4.96 17.13
N LEU A 791 3.14 3.68 17.46
CA LEU A 791 3.24 3.23 18.86
C LEU A 791 4.66 3.37 19.41
N ALA A 792 5.67 3.55 18.57
CA ALA A 792 7.04 3.73 19.01
C ALA A 792 7.21 5.08 19.71
N PRO A 793 7.92 5.12 20.84
CA PRO A 793 8.23 6.38 21.53
C PRO A 793 9.01 7.33 20.62
N THR A 794 8.66 8.59 20.63
CA THR A 794 9.46 9.63 19.98
C THR A 794 10.64 9.98 20.86
N VAL A 795 11.86 9.80 20.34
CA VAL A 795 13.12 10.13 21.02
C VAL A 795 13.91 11.09 20.15
N ASP A 796 14.41 12.16 20.74
CA ASP A 796 15.38 13.01 20.04
C ASP A 796 16.69 12.24 19.88
N ILE A 797 17.01 11.93 18.63
CA ILE A 797 18.18 11.13 18.30
C ILE A 797 19.50 11.82 18.70
N THR A 798 19.52 13.14 18.76
CA THR A 798 20.73 13.90 19.17
C THR A 798 21.06 13.68 20.63
N LEU A 799 20.08 13.37 21.45
CA LEU A 799 20.26 13.03 22.88
C LEU A 799 20.63 11.55 23.08
N ALA A 800 20.19 10.68 22.19
CA ALA A 800 20.35 9.24 22.32
C ALA A 800 21.64 8.71 21.66
N ASP A 801 22.06 9.29 20.52
CA ASP A 801 23.13 8.74 19.69
C ASP A 801 24.52 9.27 20.06
N ASN A 802 25.32 8.40 20.67
CA ASN A 802 26.72 8.62 21.00
C ASN A 802 27.66 7.88 20.00
N SER A 803 27.21 7.56 18.81
CA SER A 803 27.96 6.79 17.82
C SER A 803 29.30 7.42 17.49
N GLU A 804 29.38 8.75 17.47
CA GLU A 804 30.62 9.49 17.25
C GLU A 804 31.70 9.11 18.25
N LEU A 805 31.36 9.18 19.56
CA LEU A 805 32.26 8.82 20.66
C LEU A 805 32.74 7.37 20.51
N TYR A 806 31.83 6.45 20.23
CA TYR A 806 32.16 5.03 20.15
C TYR A 806 32.98 4.71 18.90
N PHE A 807 32.70 5.28 17.75
CA PHE A 807 33.54 5.14 16.55
C PHE A 807 34.94 5.70 16.78
N TYR A 808 35.04 6.88 17.37
CA TYR A 808 36.34 7.48 17.69
C TYR A 808 37.16 6.57 18.61
N ASN A 809 36.59 6.05 19.70
CA ASN A 809 37.23 5.10 20.57
C ASN A 809 37.65 3.81 19.87
N CYS A 810 36.82 3.26 19.00
CA CYS A 810 37.16 2.09 18.19
C CYS A 810 38.33 2.37 17.25
N LEU A 811 38.39 3.54 16.61
CA LEU A 811 39.49 3.93 15.73
C LEU A 811 40.79 4.09 16.50
N LEU A 812 40.79 4.65 17.72
CA LEU A 812 41.99 4.72 18.58
C LEU A 812 42.51 3.34 18.94
N LYS A 813 41.64 2.44 19.41
CA LYS A 813 42.01 1.06 19.72
C LYS A 813 42.57 0.32 18.50
N LEU A 814 41.88 0.51 17.34
CA LEU A 814 42.24 -0.15 16.11
C LEU A 814 43.59 0.33 15.55
N ARG A 815 43.90 1.62 15.67
CA ARG A 815 45.20 2.17 15.28
C ARG A 815 46.33 1.43 16.00
N THR A 816 46.30 1.38 17.35
CA THR A 816 47.29 0.69 18.17
C THR A 816 47.41 -0.79 17.83
N ALA A 817 46.24 -1.46 17.59
CA ALA A 817 46.20 -2.87 17.22
C ALA A 817 46.85 -3.13 15.84
N LEU A 818 46.57 -2.26 14.84
CA LEU A 818 47.13 -2.36 13.52
C LEU A 818 48.66 -2.12 13.50
N GLU A 819 49.15 -1.11 14.24
CA GLU A 819 50.60 -0.84 14.37
C GLU A 819 51.34 -2.06 14.95
N LYS A 820 50.71 -2.79 15.85
CA LYS A 820 51.24 -4.05 16.39
C LYS A 820 51.14 -5.19 15.36
N CYS A 821 49.99 -5.34 14.71
CA CYS A 821 49.70 -6.42 13.77
C CYS A 821 50.63 -6.34 12.52
N LEU A 822 50.94 -5.17 12.05
CA LEU A 822 51.84 -4.93 10.89
C LEU A 822 53.27 -5.33 11.11
N LYS A 823 53.68 -5.59 12.38
CA LYS A 823 55.01 -6.16 12.69
C LYS A 823 55.08 -7.67 12.43
N ALA A 824 53.91 -8.34 12.31
CA ALA A 824 53.84 -9.77 12.02
C ALA A 824 54.16 -10.09 10.54
N ASN A 825 54.49 -11.33 10.27
CA ASN A 825 54.64 -11.82 8.89
C ASN A 825 53.28 -12.08 8.25
N LEU A 826 52.79 -11.12 7.48
CA LEU A 826 51.50 -11.15 6.82
C LEU A 826 51.65 -11.30 5.30
N PRO A 827 50.75 -12.01 4.61
CA PRO A 827 50.67 -11.98 3.15
C PRO A 827 50.50 -10.55 2.64
N LEU A 828 51.05 -10.24 1.46
CA LEU A 828 51.03 -8.89 0.88
C LEU A 828 49.65 -8.22 0.88
N GLU A 829 48.64 -8.93 0.41
CA GLU A 829 47.25 -8.40 0.40
C GLU A 829 46.72 -8.03 1.77
N ALA A 830 46.98 -8.86 2.78
CA ALA A 830 46.57 -8.60 4.15
C ALA A 830 47.31 -7.41 4.75
N ARG A 831 48.61 -7.33 4.50
CA ARG A 831 49.47 -6.21 4.90
C ARG A 831 48.93 -4.92 4.29
N THR A 832 48.77 -4.88 2.98
CA THR A 832 48.25 -3.69 2.26
C THR A 832 46.86 -3.28 2.75
N HIS A 833 45.96 -4.24 3.02
CA HIS A 833 44.65 -3.94 3.57
C HIS A 833 44.76 -3.25 4.94
N TYR A 834 45.60 -3.75 5.83
CA TYR A 834 45.78 -3.17 7.16
C TYR A 834 46.54 -1.84 7.12
N GLU A 835 47.52 -1.66 6.24
CA GLU A 835 48.21 -0.38 6.01
C GLU A 835 47.22 0.68 5.50
N MET A 836 46.31 0.32 4.55
CA MET A 836 45.30 1.22 4.05
C MET A 836 44.30 1.61 5.17
N MET A 837 43.94 0.70 6.03
CA MET A 837 43.06 1.01 7.20
C MET A 837 43.78 1.97 8.14
N LEU A 838 45.05 1.74 8.46
CA LEU A 838 45.83 2.62 9.33
C LEU A 838 46.00 4.02 8.72
N PHE A 839 46.25 4.10 7.42
CA PHE A 839 46.29 5.37 6.69
C PHE A 839 44.97 6.13 6.79
N LYS A 840 43.84 5.44 6.58
CA LYS A 840 42.51 6.03 6.71
C LYS A 840 42.21 6.53 8.10
N ILE A 841 42.58 5.78 9.15
CA ILE A 841 42.43 6.18 10.55
C ILE A 841 43.22 7.46 10.80
N ASN A 842 44.51 7.50 10.45
CA ASN A 842 45.35 8.67 10.66
C ASN A 842 44.79 9.91 9.97
N LYS A 843 44.37 9.77 8.68
CA LYS A 843 43.74 10.86 7.93
C LYS A 843 42.42 11.34 8.57
N THR A 844 41.64 10.45 9.18
CA THR A 844 40.36 10.81 9.82
C THR A 844 40.55 11.55 11.12
N MET A 845 41.67 11.26 11.82
CA MET A 845 42.04 11.86 13.10
C MET A 845 42.85 13.14 12.99
N GLU A 846 43.35 13.47 11.78
CA GLU A 846 44.01 14.74 11.54
C GLU A 846 43.02 15.88 11.67
N VAL A 847 43.15 16.67 12.74
CA VAL A 847 42.39 17.92 12.90
C VAL A 847 43.02 18.92 11.90
N LYS A 848 42.20 19.46 10.98
CA LYS A 848 42.63 20.62 10.21
C LYS A 848 42.85 21.77 11.19
N LYS A 849 44.10 22.19 11.37
CA LYS A 849 44.44 23.41 12.10
C LYS A 849 43.89 24.63 11.42
#